data_b0a031656f4ae0fb2d7889f90f2e7cfd
#
_entry.id   b0a031656f4ae0fb2d7889f90f2e7cfd
#
_cell.length_a   1.000
_cell.length_b   1.000
_cell.length_c   1.000
_cell.angle_alpha   90.00
_cell.angle_beta   90.00
_cell.angle_gamma   90.00
#
_symmetry.space_group_name_H-M   'P 1'
#
loop_
_entity.id
_entity.type
_entity.pdbx_description
1 polymer ?
#
loop_
_entity_poly.entity_id
_entity_poly.type
_entity_poly.pdbx_seq_one_letter_code
_entity_poly.pdbx_strand_id
1 'polypeptide(L)'
;MSMSDFVNKLYKNQALFYKVFLFVLTSVLIVYLLPKGGKFKYDIPKGKPWQYESLYAPFDFAILKTDEEIAEEKSEITDTHIPYYDFNSDIAERVGEDALVEVHNVFPDSTLNVYETIIDNFVSKTVSEVYEFGLLQESNRLEPDQLIYLLKGNEASEVSYKKILKQGEIRDFLSQKIDRAGFSSFKTELLEVFFNSIEPNVIFNNDLTQNELNSKLNNISYTRGIIEQGSRIIAKGEVVEGNKYNILRSLKNEYESQIWSQTNYNWIIIGYSILVALALLMLLLFMRKYRIEIFENNVKVTFIFFNIIFMVMLTTLVVNFNIDYVYIVPLCILPLSLKAFFDARLGLFTHVITVLLLGFIVPNSYEYMFLQIIAGIVTILTVSELYKRANLFISVGQITLVYIISYVAFTIIQEGNIDDVKVEIFITFLLGGLATLFVQPLIYVYEKIFGMVSDMSLLELSDTNSKLLKELAEKAPGTFHHSLNVANLAEAAANEINANAMLARVGALYHDIGKMRNPTYFTENQTTSVNSHDELSPIESTQIIIDHVISGIEIAKKNNLPDRVIDFIRTHHGTSTVYYFYMKEKENNDNINADNFRYPGPIPFSKETAILMMCDSVEAASKSLKEPTSQLIDNFVEKIVDKQMEEGQFLNSNITFKEIQIIKKILKRKLKNIYHLRVEYPE
;
A
#
# COMPACT_ATOMS: atom_id res chain seq x y z
N MET A 1 30.91 25.59 30.72
CA MET A 1 30.60 25.67 29.30
C MET A 1 29.66 26.83 29.14
N SER A 2 30.07 27.89 28.43
CA SER A 2 29.24 29.10 28.33
C SER A 2 28.00 28.77 27.44
N MET A 3 26.91 29.53 27.65
CA MET A 3 25.70 29.39 26.83
C MET A 3 26.02 29.61 25.33
N SER A 4 26.96 30.46 25.01
CA SER A 4 27.47 30.71 23.64
C SER A 4 28.21 29.51 23.05
N ASP A 5 29.01 28.80 23.85
CA ASP A 5 29.71 27.57 23.40
C ASP A 5 28.72 26.44 23.12
N PHE A 6 27.65 26.33 23.93
CA PHE A 6 26.59 25.36 23.73
C PHE A 6 25.80 25.65 22.45
N VAL A 7 25.41 26.92 22.23
CA VAL A 7 24.69 27.33 21.01
C VAL A 7 25.53 27.15 19.76
N ASN A 8 26.83 27.51 19.79
CA ASN A 8 27.75 27.28 18.68
C ASN A 8 27.97 25.80 18.36
N LYS A 9 27.99 24.93 19.39
CA LYS A 9 28.10 23.51 19.25
C LYS A 9 26.80 22.89 18.68
N LEU A 10 25.63 23.41 19.08
CA LEU A 10 24.34 23.09 18.50
C LEU A 10 24.29 23.47 17.00
N TYR A 11 24.77 24.67 16.65
CA TYR A 11 24.76 25.12 15.26
C TYR A 11 25.69 24.29 14.37
N LYS A 12 26.86 23.91 14.86
CA LYS A 12 27.79 23.02 14.14
C LYS A 12 27.27 21.61 13.96
N ASN A 13 26.41 21.14 14.87
CA ASN A 13 25.90 19.76 14.88
C ASN A 13 24.40 19.68 14.58
N GLN A 14 23.77 20.72 14.03
CA GLN A 14 22.32 20.75 13.78
C GLN A 14 21.84 19.55 12.93
N ALA A 15 22.62 19.13 11.95
CA ALA A 15 22.30 17.97 11.12
C ALA A 15 22.31 16.64 11.91
N LEU A 16 23.17 16.51 12.92
CA LEU A 16 23.19 15.35 13.80
C LEU A 16 22.00 15.37 14.77
N PHE A 17 21.71 16.56 15.37
CA PHE A 17 20.55 16.72 16.24
C PHE A 17 19.24 16.41 15.52
N TYR A 18 19.12 16.86 14.27
CA TYR A 18 17.95 16.55 13.44
C TYR A 18 17.78 15.04 13.25
N LYS A 19 18.86 14.31 12.92
CA LYS A 19 18.82 12.86 12.73
C LYS A 19 18.48 12.11 14.03
N VAL A 20 19.03 12.55 15.16
CA VAL A 20 18.70 11.99 16.48
C VAL A 20 17.23 12.25 16.81
N PHE A 21 16.74 13.46 16.59
CA PHE A 21 15.31 13.78 16.78
C PHE A 21 14.42 12.91 15.90
N LEU A 22 14.74 12.80 14.60
CA LEU A 22 13.99 11.97 13.66
C LEU A 22 14.00 10.48 14.07
N PHE A 23 15.15 9.97 14.51
CA PHE A 23 15.30 8.61 15.02
C PHE A 23 14.41 8.36 16.25
N VAL A 24 14.46 9.26 17.23
CA VAL A 24 13.63 9.14 18.45
C VAL A 24 12.15 9.24 18.11
N LEU A 25 11.75 10.23 17.32
CA LEU A 25 10.37 10.42 16.88
C LEU A 25 9.83 9.18 16.16
N THR A 26 10.59 8.65 15.20
CA THR A 26 10.22 7.43 14.45
C THR A 26 10.10 6.23 15.38
N SER A 27 11.07 6.06 16.30
CA SER A 27 11.03 4.96 17.26
C SER A 27 9.78 5.03 18.14
N VAL A 28 9.45 6.20 18.67
CA VAL A 28 8.26 6.42 19.50
C VAL A 28 6.98 6.14 18.70
N LEU A 29 6.87 6.65 17.47
CA LEU A 29 5.70 6.43 16.62
C LEU A 29 5.50 4.94 16.29
N ILE A 30 6.58 4.24 15.94
CA ILE A 30 6.50 2.80 15.65
C ILE A 30 6.08 2.04 16.91
N VAL A 31 6.72 2.28 18.07
CA VAL A 31 6.37 1.62 19.35
C VAL A 31 4.92 1.88 19.72
N TYR A 32 4.42 3.10 19.49
CA TYR A 32 3.00 3.43 19.73
C TYR A 32 2.03 2.60 18.87
N LEU A 33 2.43 2.25 17.64
CA LEU A 33 1.65 1.43 16.71
C LEU A 33 1.75 -0.08 16.98
N LEU A 34 2.71 -0.53 17.80
CA LEU A 34 2.88 -1.94 18.12
C LEU A 34 1.76 -2.45 19.06
N PRO A 35 1.43 -3.76 19.01
CA PRO A 35 0.43 -4.35 19.88
C PRO A 35 0.74 -4.12 21.35
N LYS A 36 -0.29 -3.76 22.11
CA LYS A 36 -0.15 -3.50 23.56
C LYS A 36 -0.15 -4.78 24.40
N GLY A 37 -0.54 -5.92 23.80
CA GLY A 37 -0.55 -7.24 24.43
C GLY A 37 0.79 -7.96 24.33
N GLY A 38 1.04 -8.91 25.23
CA GLY A 38 2.18 -9.82 25.12
C GLY A 38 2.02 -10.80 23.96
N LYS A 39 3.11 -11.16 23.32
CA LYS A 39 3.09 -12.21 22.29
C LYS A 39 3.24 -13.57 22.96
N PHE A 40 2.40 -14.54 22.58
CA PHE A 40 2.51 -15.90 23.13
C PHE A 40 3.88 -16.49 22.78
N LYS A 41 4.54 -17.04 23.81
CA LYS A 41 5.95 -17.43 23.75
C LYS A 41 6.21 -18.67 22.90
N TYR A 42 5.20 -19.54 22.78
CA TYR A 42 5.36 -20.86 22.22
C TYR A 42 4.74 -20.93 20.83
N ASP A 43 5.39 -21.68 19.93
CA ASP A 43 4.80 -22.10 18.69
C ASP A 43 3.91 -23.34 18.92
N ILE A 44 2.75 -23.42 18.25
CA ILE A 44 1.76 -24.48 18.45
C ILE A 44 1.68 -25.31 17.15
N PRO A 45 2.62 -26.25 16.93
CA PRO A 45 2.66 -27.04 15.73
C PRO A 45 1.63 -28.18 15.80
N LYS A 46 0.51 -28.06 15.08
CA LYS A 46 -0.53 -29.11 15.00
C LYS A 46 0.05 -30.42 14.48
N GLY A 47 -0.30 -31.54 15.11
CA GLY A 47 0.15 -32.87 14.72
C GLY A 47 1.61 -33.22 15.10
N LYS A 48 2.36 -32.31 15.77
CA LYS A 48 3.75 -32.53 16.17
C LYS A 48 3.88 -32.63 17.71
N PRO A 49 4.93 -33.33 18.20
CA PRO A 49 5.20 -33.35 19.64
C PRO A 49 5.55 -31.97 20.18
N TRP A 50 5.03 -31.64 21.36
CA TRP A 50 5.35 -30.42 22.11
C TRP A 50 6.84 -30.42 22.51
N GLN A 51 7.60 -29.51 21.94
CA GLN A 51 9.06 -29.47 22.10
C GLN A 51 9.53 -28.74 23.36
N TYR A 52 8.64 -27.95 23.97
CA TYR A 52 8.96 -27.16 25.14
C TYR A 52 8.73 -27.96 26.43
N GLU A 53 9.09 -27.38 27.59
CA GLU A 53 8.75 -27.93 28.87
C GLU A 53 7.21 -28.02 29.06
N SER A 54 6.76 -28.89 30.00
CA SER A 54 5.32 -29.06 30.26
C SER A 54 4.67 -27.71 30.54
N LEU A 55 3.59 -27.38 29.84
CA LEU A 55 2.90 -26.12 29.95
C LEU A 55 1.70 -26.24 30.92
N TYR A 56 1.66 -25.34 31.86
CA TYR A 56 0.56 -25.17 32.82
C TYR A 56 -0.15 -23.85 32.51
N ALA A 57 -1.46 -23.78 32.82
CA ALA A 57 -2.25 -22.56 32.65
C ALA A 57 -1.71 -21.43 33.52
N PRO A 58 -1.27 -20.30 32.97
CA PRO A 58 -0.73 -19.19 33.75
C PRO A 58 -1.81 -18.39 34.46
N PHE A 59 -3.06 -18.50 34.00
CA PHE A 59 -4.28 -17.86 34.55
C PHE A 59 -5.51 -18.66 34.11
N ASP A 60 -6.67 -18.33 34.65
CA ASP A 60 -7.94 -18.93 34.22
C ASP A 60 -8.32 -18.42 32.81
N PHE A 61 -8.69 -19.31 31.92
CA PHE A 61 -9.14 -18.93 30.59
C PHE A 61 -10.21 -19.87 30.05
N ALA A 62 -11.09 -19.33 29.22
CA ALA A 62 -12.14 -20.10 28.54
C ALA A 62 -11.60 -20.78 27.27
N ILE A 63 -12.08 -21.99 26.99
CA ILE A 63 -11.77 -22.70 25.76
C ILE A 63 -12.73 -22.19 24.68
N LEU A 64 -12.18 -21.68 23.57
CA LEU A 64 -12.94 -21.24 22.41
C LEU A 64 -13.49 -22.47 21.64
N LYS A 65 -14.73 -22.38 21.21
CA LYS A 65 -15.31 -23.34 20.25
C LYS A 65 -14.66 -23.18 18.88
N THR A 66 -14.62 -24.24 18.10
CA THR A 66 -14.20 -24.19 16.70
C THR A 66 -15.31 -23.61 15.82
N ASP A 67 -14.96 -23.18 14.62
CA ASP A 67 -15.94 -22.66 13.64
C ASP A 67 -16.96 -23.74 13.26
N GLU A 68 -16.53 -25.02 13.22
CA GLU A 68 -17.39 -26.18 12.98
C GLU A 68 -18.39 -26.39 14.14
N GLU A 69 -17.95 -26.33 15.38
CA GLU A 69 -18.82 -26.45 16.57
C GLU A 69 -19.87 -25.32 16.60
N ILE A 70 -19.47 -24.09 16.24
CA ILE A 70 -20.40 -22.96 16.18
C ILE A 70 -21.40 -23.12 15.01
N ALA A 71 -20.93 -23.61 13.86
CA ALA A 71 -21.79 -23.85 12.69
C ALA A 71 -22.82 -24.96 12.97
N GLU A 72 -22.38 -26.04 13.63
CA GLU A 72 -23.25 -27.15 14.04
C GLU A 72 -24.33 -26.68 15.03
N GLU A 73 -23.96 -25.90 16.06
CA GLU A 73 -24.90 -25.35 17.03
C GLU A 73 -25.89 -24.37 16.40
N LYS A 74 -25.43 -23.56 15.42
CA LYS A 74 -26.32 -22.68 14.64
C LYS A 74 -27.31 -23.45 13.79
N SER A 75 -26.85 -24.54 13.13
CA SER A 75 -27.73 -25.41 12.37
C SER A 75 -28.76 -26.10 13.24
N GLU A 76 -28.34 -26.65 14.39
CA GLU A 76 -29.23 -27.28 15.34
C GLU A 76 -30.31 -26.32 15.86
N ILE A 77 -29.95 -25.08 16.23
CA ILE A 77 -30.89 -24.03 16.64
C ILE A 77 -31.88 -23.71 15.51
N THR A 78 -31.38 -23.62 14.27
CA THR A 78 -32.22 -23.29 13.10
C THR A 78 -33.17 -24.44 12.76
N ASP A 79 -32.69 -25.67 12.77
CA ASP A 79 -33.44 -26.87 12.41
C ASP A 79 -34.50 -27.23 13.49
N THR A 80 -34.21 -26.92 14.75
CA THR A 80 -35.14 -27.18 15.87
C THR A 80 -36.04 -26.00 16.21
N HIS A 81 -35.91 -24.88 15.49
CA HIS A 81 -36.70 -23.67 15.77
C HIS A 81 -38.19 -23.90 15.45
N ILE A 82 -39.03 -23.62 16.46
CA ILE A 82 -40.49 -23.76 16.37
C ILE A 82 -41.07 -22.40 15.95
N PRO A 83 -41.78 -22.32 14.79
CA PRO A 83 -42.33 -21.07 14.31
C PRO A 83 -43.59 -20.67 15.09
N TYR A 84 -43.83 -19.34 15.14
CA TYR A 84 -44.97 -18.74 15.84
C TYR A 84 -46.09 -18.41 14.86
N TYR A 85 -47.34 -18.65 15.32
CA TYR A 85 -48.58 -18.34 14.58
C TYR A 85 -49.52 -17.58 15.53
N ASP A 86 -50.07 -16.47 15.10
CA ASP A 86 -51.09 -15.70 15.81
C ASP A 86 -52.45 -16.31 15.58
N PHE A 87 -53.18 -16.52 16.67
CA PHE A 87 -54.58 -17.00 16.65
C PHE A 87 -55.50 -15.83 17.08
N ASN A 88 -56.37 -15.39 16.16
CA ASN A 88 -57.36 -14.38 16.46
C ASN A 88 -58.65 -15.03 16.97
N SER A 89 -58.94 -14.87 18.26
CA SER A 89 -60.15 -15.41 18.89
C SER A 89 -61.41 -14.68 18.47
N ASP A 90 -61.31 -13.36 18.18
CA ASP A 90 -62.46 -12.52 17.84
C ASP A 90 -63.10 -12.95 16.49
N ILE A 91 -62.29 -13.44 15.56
CA ILE A 91 -62.78 -13.96 14.30
C ILE A 91 -63.62 -15.24 14.52
N ALA A 92 -63.18 -16.13 15.39
CA ALA A 92 -63.91 -17.37 15.69
C ALA A 92 -65.30 -17.09 16.30
N GLU A 93 -65.38 -16.10 17.19
CA GLU A 93 -66.63 -15.68 17.82
C GLU A 93 -67.56 -15.04 16.78
N ARG A 94 -67.08 -14.07 16.02
CA ARG A 94 -67.81 -13.40 14.97
C ARG A 94 -68.35 -14.38 13.90
N VAL A 95 -67.51 -15.26 13.41
CA VAL A 95 -67.88 -16.25 12.40
C VAL A 95 -68.97 -17.22 12.95
N GLY A 96 -68.96 -17.53 14.24
CA GLY A 96 -70.01 -18.31 14.88
C GLY A 96 -71.39 -17.61 14.80
N GLU A 97 -71.42 -16.31 15.07
CA GLU A 97 -72.64 -15.47 14.96
C GLU A 97 -73.09 -15.29 13.51
N ASP A 98 -72.15 -14.94 12.62
CA ASP A 98 -72.40 -14.67 11.19
C ASP A 98 -72.93 -15.96 10.49
N ALA A 99 -72.40 -17.13 10.81
CA ALA A 99 -72.83 -18.38 10.24
C ALA A 99 -74.28 -18.72 10.60
N LEU A 100 -74.73 -18.38 11.83
CA LEU A 100 -76.12 -18.59 12.23
C LEU A 100 -77.07 -17.58 11.52
N VAL A 101 -76.63 -16.35 11.29
CA VAL A 101 -77.37 -15.39 10.48
C VAL A 101 -77.45 -15.87 9.04
N GLU A 102 -76.40 -16.39 8.50
CA GLU A 102 -76.36 -16.87 7.11
C GLU A 102 -77.20 -18.14 6.87
N VAL A 103 -77.46 -18.95 7.90
CA VAL A 103 -78.45 -20.03 7.83
C VAL A 103 -79.80 -19.48 7.42
N HIS A 104 -80.25 -18.37 7.98
CA HIS A 104 -81.53 -17.71 7.67
C HIS A 104 -81.57 -17.08 6.29
N ASN A 105 -80.42 -16.70 5.73
CA ASN A 105 -80.36 -16.13 4.39
C ASN A 105 -80.37 -17.22 3.30
N VAL A 106 -79.79 -18.37 3.55
CA VAL A 106 -79.59 -19.43 2.54
C VAL A 106 -80.73 -20.46 2.54
N PHE A 107 -81.32 -20.78 3.71
CA PHE A 107 -82.38 -21.75 3.80
C PHE A 107 -83.76 -21.16 3.67
N PRO A 108 -84.65 -21.77 2.88
CA PRO A 108 -86.09 -21.31 2.77
C PRO A 108 -86.80 -21.50 4.11
N ASP A 109 -87.78 -20.55 4.38
CA ASP A 109 -88.62 -20.59 5.60
C ASP A 109 -89.31 -21.92 5.82
N SER A 110 -89.71 -22.62 4.76
CA SER A 110 -90.32 -23.95 4.83
C SER A 110 -89.45 -25.01 5.40
N THR A 111 -88.11 -24.92 5.23
CA THR A 111 -87.10 -25.83 5.78
C THR A 111 -86.76 -25.43 7.23
N LEU A 112 -86.60 -24.16 7.49
CA LEU A 112 -86.32 -23.62 8.82
C LEU A 112 -87.40 -23.92 9.84
N ASN A 113 -88.64 -23.83 9.45
CA ASN A 113 -89.80 -24.19 10.32
C ASN A 113 -89.76 -25.65 10.88
N VAL A 114 -88.98 -26.55 10.25
CA VAL A 114 -88.90 -27.97 10.63
C VAL A 114 -87.54 -28.32 11.23
N TYR A 115 -86.48 -27.73 10.73
CA TYR A 115 -85.09 -28.19 11.01
C TYR A 115 -84.18 -27.10 11.62
N GLU A 116 -84.65 -25.88 11.90
CA GLU A 116 -83.88 -24.75 12.37
C GLU A 116 -82.89 -25.11 13.51
N THR A 117 -83.42 -25.62 14.65
CA THR A 117 -82.62 -25.92 15.83
C THR A 117 -81.57 -27.00 15.53
N ILE A 118 -81.85 -27.92 14.61
CA ILE A 118 -80.94 -29.03 14.28
C ILE A 118 -79.80 -28.52 13.36
N ILE A 119 -80.13 -27.63 12.38
CA ILE A 119 -79.21 -26.98 11.47
C ILE A 119 -78.29 -26.01 12.26
N ASP A 120 -78.84 -25.17 13.09
CA ASP A 120 -78.08 -24.22 13.94
C ASP A 120 -77.08 -24.91 14.85
N ASN A 121 -77.54 -25.98 15.54
CA ASN A 121 -76.65 -26.77 16.39
C ASN A 121 -75.53 -27.46 15.59
N PHE A 122 -75.83 -27.94 14.38
CA PHE A 122 -74.83 -28.53 13.50
C PHE A 122 -73.81 -27.46 13.00
N VAL A 123 -74.29 -26.30 12.57
CA VAL A 123 -73.46 -25.19 12.10
C VAL A 123 -72.56 -24.67 13.23
N SER A 124 -73.17 -24.34 14.39
CA SER A 124 -72.44 -23.90 15.57
C SER A 124 -71.37 -24.88 16.01
N LYS A 125 -71.68 -26.18 16.10
CA LYS A 125 -70.72 -27.21 16.45
C LYS A 125 -69.60 -27.33 15.40
N THR A 126 -69.94 -27.26 14.12
CA THR A 126 -68.96 -27.39 13.04
C THR A 126 -68.04 -26.18 13.00
N VAL A 127 -68.51 -24.97 13.20
CA VAL A 127 -67.69 -23.77 13.33
C VAL A 127 -66.76 -23.91 14.55
N SER A 128 -67.28 -24.32 15.70
CA SER A 128 -66.45 -24.55 16.89
C SER A 128 -65.31 -25.54 16.65
N GLU A 129 -65.56 -26.63 15.90
CA GLU A 129 -64.51 -27.60 15.55
C GLU A 129 -63.49 -27.05 14.55
N VAL A 130 -63.91 -26.23 13.57
CA VAL A 130 -62.99 -25.57 12.63
C VAL A 130 -62.02 -24.65 13.38
N TYR A 131 -62.52 -23.94 14.38
CA TYR A 131 -61.73 -22.95 15.14
C TYR A 131 -61.12 -23.51 16.44
N GLU A 132 -61.20 -24.80 16.71
CA GLU A 132 -60.56 -25.42 17.89
C GLU A 132 -59.03 -25.17 17.91
N PHE A 133 -58.37 -25.42 16.77
CA PHE A 133 -56.98 -25.09 16.53
C PHE A 133 -56.80 -23.98 15.48
N GLY A 134 -57.88 -23.51 14.88
CA GLY A 134 -57.94 -22.43 13.90
C GLY A 134 -57.79 -22.88 12.45
N LEU A 135 -58.05 -21.89 11.58
CA LEU A 135 -57.95 -21.99 10.13
C LEU A 135 -56.81 -21.14 9.63
N LEU A 136 -55.83 -21.76 9.00
CA LEU A 136 -54.67 -21.06 8.44
C LEU A 136 -54.93 -20.56 7.04
N GLN A 137 -54.61 -19.28 6.79
CA GLN A 137 -54.85 -18.58 5.52
C GLN A 137 -53.91 -19.10 4.40
N GLU A 138 -52.66 -19.29 4.70
CA GLU A 138 -51.62 -19.77 3.76
C GLU A 138 -50.93 -20.98 4.31
N SER A 139 -50.69 -21.99 3.48
CA SER A 139 -49.89 -23.15 3.88
C SER A 139 -48.42 -22.87 3.64
N ASN A 140 -47.67 -22.48 4.66
CA ASN A 140 -46.23 -22.73 4.65
C ASN A 140 -45.99 -24.23 4.57
N ARG A 141 -45.01 -24.67 3.76
CA ARG A 141 -44.69 -26.09 3.60
C ARG A 141 -43.90 -26.58 4.83
N LEU A 142 -44.61 -26.70 5.95
CA LEU A 142 -44.10 -27.39 7.13
C LEU A 142 -44.44 -28.86 7.07
N GLU A 143 -43.60 -29.70 7.67
CA GLU A 143 -43.94 -31.13 7.78
C GLU A 143 -45.17 -31.31 8.71
N PRO A 144 -46.08 -32.27 8.42
CA PRO A 144 -47.32 -32.41 9.16
C PRO A 144 -47.14 -32.59 10.66
N ASP A 145 -46.08 -33.26 11.09
CA ASP A 145 -45.82 -33.56 12.51
C ASP A 145 -44.96 -32.49 13.19
N GLN A 146 -44.54 -31.43 12.46
CA GLN A 146 -43.77 -30.35 13.04
C GLN A 146 -44.59 -29.60 14.06
N LEU A 147 -43.94 -29.20 15.17
CA LEU A 147 -44.53 -28.34 16.21
C LEU A 147 -44.54 -26.88 15.80
N ILE A 148 -45.56 -26.19 16.22
CA ILE A 148 -45.68 -24.72 16.10
C ILE A 148 -46.13 -24.14 17.43
N TYR A 149 -45.80 -22.88 17.68
CA TYR A 149 -46.39 -22.10 18.76
C TYR A 149 -47.62 -21.33 18.25
N LEU A 150 -48.79 -21.67 18.83
CA LEU A 150 -50.04 -20.97 18.56
C LEU A 150 -50.26 -19.92 19.66
N LEU A 151 -50.28 -18.67 19.31
CA LEU A 151 -50.45 -17.53 20.22
C LEU A 151 -51.94 -17.16 20.31
N LYS A 152 -52.51 -17.39 21.50
CA LYS A 152 -53.90 -16.95 21.83
C LYS A 152 -53.78 -15.80 22.88
N GLY A 153 -53.90 -14.56 22.43
CA GLY A 153 -53.63 -13.39 23.28
C GLY A 153 -52.16 -13.39 23.77
N ASN A 154 -51.96 -13.51 25.08
CA ASN A 154 -50.62 -13.55 25.67
C ASN A 154 -50.09 -14.95 26.00
N GLU A 155 -50.82 -16.02 25.64
CA GLU A 155 -50.45 -17.38 25.90
C GLU A 155 -49.97 -18.11 24.61
N ALA A 156 -48.82 -18.73 24.69
CA ALA A 156 -48.29 -19.59 23.65
C ALA A 156 -48.49 -21.04 23.96
N SER A 157 -49.10 -21.81 23.07
CA SER A 157 -49.31 -23.23 23.24
C SER A 157 -48.61 -24.02 22.10
N GLU A 158 -47.94 -25.12 22.44
CA GLU A 158 -47.36 -26.02 21.44
C GLU A 158 -48.44 -26.87 20.79
N VAL A 159 -48.56 -26.80 19.48
CA VAL A 159 -49.54 -27.53 18.69
C VAL A 159 -48.83 -28.18 17.50
N SER A 160 -49.24 -29.44 17.15
CA SER A 160 -48.77 -30.03 15.90
C SER A 160 -49.44 -29.33 14.71
N TYR A 161 -48.64 -28.96 13.72
CA TYR A 161 -49.10 -28.28 12.47
C TYR A 161 -50.23 -28.99 11.76
N LYS A 162 -50.29 -30.34 11.91
CA LYS A 162 -51.36 -31.19 11.38
C LYS A 162 -52.73 -30.92 11.99
N LYS A 163 -52.80 -30.37 13.22
CA LYS A 163 -54.05 -30.10 13.90
C LYS A 163 -54.72 -28.83 13.40
N ILE A 164 -53.97 -27.90 12.78
CA ILE A 164 -54.52 -26.65 12.22
C ILE A 164 -55.11 -26.98 10.87
N LEU A 165 -56.36 -26.57 10.66
CA LEU A 165 -57.03 -26.68 9.37
C LEU A 165 -56.45 -25.69 8.37
N LYS A 166 -56.19 -26.11 7.11
CA LYS A 166 -55.69 -25.21 6.09
C LYS A 166 -56.82 -24.82 5.15
N GLN A 167 -56.79 -23.61 4.66
CA GLN A 167 -57.82 -23.05 3.78
C GLN A 167 -58.09 -23.97 2.54
N GLY A 168 -57.06 -24.62 2.02
CA GLY A 168 -57.21 -25.60 0.91
C GLY A 168 -57.93 -26.89 1.27
N GLU A 169 -57.97 -27.27 2.57
CA GLU A 169 -58.52 -28.52 3.08
C GLU A 169 -59.93 -28.35 3.63
N ILE A 170 -60.39 -27.08 3.83
CA ILE A 170 -61.63 -26.78 4.50
C ILE A 170 -62.87 -27.36 3.77
N ARG A 171 -62.85 -27.36 2.44
CA ARG A 171 -63.94 -27.83 1.62
C ARG A 171 -64.16 -29.36 1.82
N ASP A 172 -63.09 -30.11 1.81
CA ASP A 172 -63.14 -31.58 1.99
C ASP A 172 -63.56 -31.91 3.42
N PHE A 173 -63.04 -31.19 4.41
CA PHE A 173 -63.41 -31.29 5.81
C PHE A 173 -64.91 -31.07 6.01
N LEU A 174 -65.45 -29.94 5.55
CA LEU A 174 -66.84 -29.61 5.66
C LEU A 174 -67.75 -30.61 4.91
N SER A 175 -67.37 -30.99 3.69
CA SER A 175 -68.10 -31.99 2.92
C SER A 175 -68.24 -33.33 3.63
N GLN A 176 -67.13 -33.82 4.18
CA GLN A 176 -67.13 -35.10 4.97
C GLN A 176 -67.94 -34.98 6.27
N LYS A 177 -67.91 -33.80 6.92
CA LYS A 177 -68.67 -33.52 8.13
C LYS A 177 -70.18 -33.54 7.87
N ILE A 178 -70.62 -32.89 6.82
CA ILE A 178 -72.02 -32.79 6.39
C ILE A 178 -72.53 -34.21 6.06
N ASP A 179 -71.78 -34.98 5.31
CA ASP A 179 -72.15 -36.35 4.91
C ASP A 179 -72.23 -37.28 6.13
N ARG A 180 -71.30 -37.24 7.07
CA ARG A 180 -71.27 -38.00 8.31
C ARG A 180 -72.42 -37.67 9.29
N ALA A 181 -72.82 -36.44 9.27
CA ALA A 181 -73.95 -35.96 10.11
C ALA A 181 -75.32 -36.27 9.53
N GLY A 182 -75.40 -36.82 8.31
CA GLY A 182 -76.64 -37.18 7.66
C GLY A 182 -77.33 -36.05 6.94
N PHE A 183 -76.62 -34.89 6.72
CA PHE A 183 -77.18 -33.72 6.06
C PHE A 183 -76.85 -33.68 4.55
N SER A 184 -76.62 -34.81 3.92
CA SER A 184 -76.27 -34.91 2.48
C SER A 184 -77.36 -34.26 1.55
N SER A 185 -78.62 -34.20 1.96
CA SER A 185 -79.68 -33.52 1.25
C SER A 185 -79.63 -31.99 1.26
N PHE A 186 -78.94 -31.41 2.24
CA PHE A 186 -78.74 -29.96 2.42
C PHE A 186 -77.28 -29.58 2.21
N LYS A 187 -76.49 -30.41 1.51
CA LYS A 187 -75.05 -30.22 1.39
C LYS A 187 -74.66 -28.95 0.69
N THR A 188 -75.41 -28.57 -0.36
CA THR A 188 -75.11 -27.38 -1.15
C THR A 188 -75.32 -26.11 -0.31
N GLU A 189 -76.47 -26.01 0.35
CA GLU A 189 -76.87 -24.91 1.20
C GLU A 189 -75.92 -24.77 2.42
N LEU A 190 -75.63 -25.85 3.08
CA LEU A 190 -74.68 -25.84 4.22
C LEU A 190 -73.25 -25.44 3.80
N LEU A 191 -72.78 -25.90 2.65
CA LEU A 191 -71.50 -25.46 2.12
C LEU A 191 -71.54 -23.93 1.80
N GLU A 192 -72.62 -23.43 1.25
CA GLU A 192 -72.79 -22.03 0.99
C GLU A 192 -72.74 -21.16 2.28
N VAL A 193 -73.48 -21.56 3.33
CA VAL A 193 -73.42 -20.96 4.65
C VAL A 193 -72.00 -20.90 5.18
N PHE A 194 -71.28 -22.01 5.15
CA PHE A 194 -69.90 -22.07 5.66
C PHE A 194 -68.94 -21.24 4.79
N PHE A 195 -69.04 -21.27 3.46
CA PHE A 195 -68.13 -20.49 2.62
C PHE A 195 -68.37 -18.99 2.65
N ASN A 196 -69.62 -18.56 2.96
CA ASN A 196 -69.94 -17.16 3.11
C ASN A 196 -69.47 -16.58 4.49
N SER A 197 -69.33 -17.47 5.51
CA SER A 197 -69.09 -17.05 6.88
C SER A 197 -67.64 -17.32 7.34
N ILE A 198 -66.99 -18.43 6.88
CA ILE A 198 -65.71 -18.88 7.43
C ILE A 198 -64.57 -18.01 6.90
N GLU A 199 -63.78 -17.40 7.82
CA GLU A 199 -62.58 -16.64 7.57
C GLU A 199 -61.37 -17.25 8.27
N PRO A 200 -60.16 -17.20 7.68
CA PRO A 200 -58.94 -17.64 8.36
C PRO A 200 -58.69 -16.76 9.61
N ASN A 201 -58.28 -17.43 10.69
CA ASN A 201 -57.97 -16.76 11.96
C ASN A 201 -56.59 -17.10 12.50
N VAL A 202 -55.80 -17.86 11.77
CA VAL A 202 -54.40 -18.19 12.09
C VAL A 202 -53.49 -17.62 11.02
N ILE A 203 -52.52 -16.81 11.43
CA ILE A 203 -51.59 -16.13 10.54
C ILE A 203 -50.18 -16.40 11.06
N PHE A 204 -49.23 -16.67 10.13
CA PHE A 204 -47.83 -16.86 10.47
C PHE A 204 -47.21 -15.53 11.01
N ASN A 205 -46.68 -15.57 12.22
CA ASN A 205 -45.97 -14.38 12.80
C ASN A 205 -44.50 -14.43 12.46
N ASN A 206 -44.16 -13.85 11.29
CA ASN A 206 -42.79 -13.81 10.81
C ASN A 206 -41.88 -13.01 11.76
N ASP A 207 -42.34 -11.88 12.26
CA ASP A 207 -41.52 -10.96 13.07
C ASP A 207 -41.11 -11.61 14.40
N LEU A 208 -42.04 -12.24 15.09
CA LEU A 208 -41.75 -12.93 16.35
C LEU A 208 -40.87 -14.17 16.11
N THR A 209 -41.15 -14.94 15.06
CA THR A 209 -40.36 -16.12 14.68
C THR A 209 -38.91 -15.74 14.40
N GLN A 210 -38.66 -14.69 13.59
CA GLN A 210 -37.31 -14.25 13.26
C GLN A 210 -36.60 -13.60 14.47
N ASN A 211 -37.31 -12.81 15.26
CA ASN A 211 -36.73 -12.18 16.44
C ASN A 211 -36.27 -13.21 17.48
N GLU A 212 -37.11 -14.25 17.72
CA GLU A 212 -36.74 -15.35 18.64
C GLU A 212 -35.58 -16.18 18.10
N LEU A 213 -35.59 -16.53 16.83
CA LEU A 213 -34.48 -17.22 16.19
C LEU A 213 -33.18 -16.41 16.30
N ASN A 214 -33.21 -15.13 15.95
CA ASN A 214 -32.06 -14.26 16.04
C ASN A 214 -31.58 -14.09 17.50
N SER A 215 -32.50 -14.01 18.44
CA SER A 215 -32.14 -13.96 19.87
C SER A 215 -31.39 -15.22 20.31
N LYS A 216 -31.85 -16.40 19.91
CA LYS A 216 -31.18 -17.67 20.21
C LYS A 216 -29.81 -17.77 19.55
N LEU A 217 -29.71 -17.35 18.27
CA LEU A 217 -28.44 -17.34 17.51
C LEU A 217 -27.44 -16.37 18.13
N ASN A 218 -27.88 -15.19 18.57
CA ASN A 218 -27.01 -14.19 19.21
C ASN A 218 -26.57 -14.60 20.62
N ASN A 219 -27.29 -15.47 21.29
CA ASN A 219 -26.96 -15.96 22.62
C ASN A 219 -26.04 -17.22 22.62
N ILE A 220 -25.60 -17.66 21.44
CA ILE A 220 -24.63 -18.76 21.34
C ILE A 220 -23.35 -18.36 22.07
N SER A 221 -22.92 -19.17 23.02
CA SER A 221 -21.62 -18.99 23.67
C SER A 221 -20.49 -19.41 22.72
N TYR A 222 -19.56 -18.53 22.49
CA TYR A 222 -18.35 -18.83 21.71
C TYR A 222 -17.29 -19.62 22.50
N THR A 223 -17.59 -19.96 23.76
CA THR A 223 -16.67 -20.67 24.65
C THR A 223 -17.32 -21.95 25.20
N ARG A 224 -16.45 -22.93 25.50
CA ARG A 224 -16.85 -24.18 26.18
C ARG A 224 -15.90 -24.46 27.35
N GLY A 225 -16.41 -24.39 28.59
CA GLY A 225 -15.62 -24.66 29.80
C GLY A 225 -14.48 -23.67 30.04
N ILE A 226 -13.87 -23.80 31.22
CA ILE A 226 -12.79 -22.96 31.73
C ILE A 226 -11.63 -23.86 32.14
N ILE A 227 -10.40 -23.47 31.82
CA ILE A 227 -9.17 -24.07 32.40
C ILE A 227 -8.69 -23.19 33.52
N GLU A 228 -8.59 -23.76 34.71
CA GLU A 228 -8.12 -23.07 35.89
C GLU A 228 -6.59 -22.90 35.90
N GLN A 229 -6.12 -21.82 36.51
CA GLN A 229 -4.70 -21.52 36.69
C GLN A 229 -3.99 -22.71 37.35
N GLY A 230 -2.79 -23.04 36.88
CA GLY A 230 -2.00 -24.16 37.37
C GLY A 230 -2.38 -25.53 36.80
N SER A 231 -3.49 -25.66 36.08
CA SER A 231 -3.85 -26.91 35.39
C SER A 231 -2.85 -27.21 34.25
N ARG A 232 -2.43 -28.49 34.15
CA ARG A 232 -1.51 -28.92 33.05
C ARG A 232 -2.26 -28.99 31.73
N ILE A 233 -1.82 -28.22 30.75
CA ILE A 233 -2.38 -28.17 29.41
C ILE A 233 -1.76 -29.25 28.53
N ILE A 234 -0.43 -29.31 28.48
CA ILE A 234 0.31 -30.27 27.65
C ILE A 234 1.66 -30.63 28.30
N ALA A 235 2.06 -31.90 28.21
CA ALA A 235 3.36 -32.36 28.67
C ALA A 235 4.41 -32.26 27.55
N LYS A 236 5.71 -32.19 27.93
CA LYS A 236 6.83 -32.26 26.97
C LYS A 236 6.78 -33.58 26.22
N GLY A 237 6.88 -33.52 24.89
CA GLY A 237 6.85 -34.68 24.01
C GLY A 237 5.44 -35.16 23.64
N GLU A 238 4.40 -34.60 24.22
CA GLU A 238 3.00 -34.94 23.92
C GLU A 238 2.56 -34.29 22.59
N VAL A 239 1.81 -35.05 21.76
CA VAL A 239 1.38 -34.56 20.44
C VAL A 239 0.30 -33.48 20.59
N VAL A 240 0.48 -32.38 19.85
CA VAL A 240 -0.46 -31.24 19.81
C VAL A 240 -1.56 -31.53 18.81
N GLU A 241 -2.65 -32.18 19.25
CA GLU A 241 -3.77 -32.53 18.37
C GLU A 241 -5.12 -32.41 19.09
N GLY A 242 -6.21 -32.42 18.30
CA GLY A 242 -7.58 -32.40 18.82
C GLY A 242 -7.83 -31.31 19.86
N ASN A 243 -8.38 -31.72 21.00
CA ASN A 243 -8.75 -30.80 22.08
C ASN A 243 -7.56 -30.01 22.67
N LYS A 244 -6.35 -30.60 22.68
CA LYS A 244 -5.14 -29.90 23.16
C LYS A 244 -4.72 -28.76 22.28
N TYR A 245 -4.83 -28.93 20.96
CA TYR A 245 -4.60 -27.85 20.02
C TYR A 245 -5.56 -26.69 20.25
N ASN A 246 -6.86 -26.99 20.44
CA ASN A 246 -7.89 -25.95 20.70
C ASN A 246 -7.66 -25.23 22.05
N ILE A 247 -7.25 -25.95 23.08
CA ILE A 247 -6.91 -25.36 24.39
C ILE A 247 -5.70 -24.44 24.25
N LEU A 248 -4.64 -24.87 23.57
CA LEU A 248 -3.43 -24.05 23.33
C LEU A 248 -3.74 -22.81 22.50
N ARG A 249 -4.60 -22.94 21.46
CA ARG A 249 -5.08 -21.83 20.63
C ARG A 249 -5.87 -20.82 21.47
N SER A 250 -6.75 -21.33 22.35
CA SER A 250 -7.53 -20.49 23.26
C SER A 250 -6.65 -19.76 24.26
N LEU A 251 -5.67 -20.46 24.85
CA LEU A 251 -4.67 -19.84 25.71
C LEU A 251 -3.87 -18.75 24.98
N LYS A 252 -3.45 -19.01 23.74
CA LYS A 252 -2.74 -18.02 22.91
C LYS A 252 -3.59 -16.77 22.71
N ASN A 253 -4.85 -16.94 22.30
CA ASN A 253 -5.75 -15.82 22.04
C ASN A 253 -6.00 -15.01 23.30
N GLU A 254 -6.25 -15.68 24.44
CA GLU A 254 -6.45 -15.02 25.72
C GLU A 254 -5.17 -14.29 26.18
N TYR A 255 -4.01 -14.95 26.04
CA TYR A 255 -2.72 -14.37 26.38
C TYR A 255 -2.41 -13.11 25.57
N GLU A 256 -2.75 -13.09 24.29
CA GLU A 256 -2.55 -11.95 23.38
C GLU A 256 -3.61 -10.85 23.56
N SER A 257 -4.80 -11.17 24.09
CA SER A 257 -5.89 -10.23 24.32
C SER A 257 -5.85 -9.57 25.71
N GLN A 258 -5.26 -10.24 26.72
CA GLN A 258 -5.23 -9.72 28.07
C GLN A 258 -4.46 -8.40 28.18
N ILE A 259 -5.12 -7.38 28.72
CA ILE A 259 -4.48 -6.14 29.17
C ILE A 259 -3.66 -6.49 30.41
N TRP A 260 -2.36 -6.68 30.23
CA TRP A 260 -1.42 -6.96 31.30
C TRP A 260 -1.49 -5.89 32.42
N SER A 261 -1.11 -6.26 33.64
CA SER A 261 -0.92 -5.30 34.69
C SER A 261 -0.01 -4.15 34.20
N GLN A 262 -0.26 -2.92 34.65
CA GLN A 262 0.44 -1.71 34.18
C GLN A 262 1.98 -1.84 34.26
N THR A 263 2.48 -2.62 35.20
CA THR A 263 3.90 -2.92 35.38
C THR A 263 4.47 -3.78 34.25
N ASN A 264 3.75 -4.82 33.80
CA ASN A 264 4.18 -5.70 32.72
C ASN A 264 4.14 -4.96 31.37
N TYR A 265 3.15 -4.09 31.17
CA TYR A 265 3.04 -3.24 30.00
C TYR A 265 4.25 -2.33 29.80
N ASN A 266 4.76 -1.72 30.87
CA ASN A 266 5.96 -0.88 30.80
C ASN A 266 7.20 -1.67 30.33
N TRP A 267 7.38 -2.90 30.80
CA TRP A 267 8.47 -3.75 30.36
C TRP A 267 8.35 -4.19 28.89
N ILE A 268 7.14 -4.44 28.42
CA ILE A 268 6.87 -4.73 26.99
C ILE A 268 7.24 -3.54 26.12
N ILE A 269 6.82 -2.31 26.49
CA ILE A 269 7.19 -1.08 25.78
C ILE A 269 8.70 -0.89 25.76
N ILE A 270 9.39 -1.12 26.86
CA ILE A 270 10.87 -1.03 26.91
C ILE A 270 11.49 -2.05 25.95
N GLY A 271 11.00 -3.29 25.95
CA GLY A 271 11.46 -4.33 25.03
C GLY A 271 11.29 -3.93 23.56
N TYR A 272 10.09 -3.48 23.17
CA TYR A 272 9.84 -2.97 21.82
C TYR A 272 10.72 -1.76 21.49
N SER A 273 10.88 -0.83 22.44
CA SER A 273 11.71 0.36 22.23
C SER A 273 13.16 0.00 21.92
N ILE A 274 13.71 -0.97 22.63
CA ILE A 274 15.08 -1.47 22.41
C ILE A 274 15.20 -2.10 21.00
N LEU A 275 14.27 -2.98 20.62
CA LEU A 275 14.33 -3.68 19.33
C LEU A 275 14.10 -2.76 18.14
N VAL A 276 13.12 -1.84 18.24
CA VAL A 276 12.86 -0.81 17.21
C VAL A 276 14.06 0.12 17.07
N ALA A 277 14.60 0.61 18.20
CA ALA A 277 15.78 1.46 18.19
C ALA A 277 17.00 0.73 17.58
N LEU A 278 17.20 -0.54 17.89
CA LEU A 278 18.27 -1.34 17.32
C LEU A 278 18.12 -1.49 15.79
N ALA A 279 16.91 -1.80 15.30
CA ALA A 279 16.64 -1.96 13.88
C ALA A 279 16.86 -0.64 13.10
N LEU A 280 16.35 0.48 13.60
CA LEU A 280 16.54 1.80 12.99
C LEU A 280 18.01 2.28 13.11
N LEU A 281 18.70 1.95 14.19
CA LEU A 281 20.12 2.25 14.35
C LEU A 281 20.95 1.50 13.30
N MET A 282 20.66 0.21 13.04
CA MET A 282 21.33 -0.55 11.97
C MET A 282 21.14 0.10 10.61
N LEU A 283 19.95 0.63 10.31
CA LEU A 283 19.71 1.36 9.07
C LEU A 283 20.53 2.66 9.00
N LEU A 284 20.59 3.44 10.08
CA LEU A 284 21.43 4.65 10.14
C LEU A 284 22.92 4.34 9.99
N LEU A 285 23.40 3.29 10.63
CA LEU A 285 24.80 2.84 10.50
C LEU A 285 25.10 2.34 9.10
N PHE A 286 24.18 1.62 8.46
CA PHE A 286 24.30 1.21 7.06
C PHE A 286 24.44 2.43 6.14
N MET A 287 23.57 3.43 6.28
CA MET A 287 23.65 4.66 5.48
C MET A 287 24.95 5.41 5.75
N ARG A 288 25.35 5.56 7.01
CA ARG A 288 26.59 6.25 7.38
C ARG A 288 27.84 5.57 6.79
N LYS A 289 27.87 4.22 6.73
CA LYS A 289 29.01 3.46 6.26
C LYS A 289 29.07 3.31 4.75
N TYR A 290 27.91 3.10 4.10
CA TYR A 290 27.86 2.70 2.69
C TYR A 290 27.22 3.73 1.79
N ARG A 291 26.50 4.73 2.35
CA ARG A 291 25.72 5.75 1.62
C ARG A 291 25.84 7.12 2.32
N ILE A 292 27.08 7.56 2.50
CA ILE A 292 27.36 8.81 3.25
C ILE A 292 26.62 10.02 2.67
N GLU A 293 26.49 10.13 1.35
CA GLU A 293 25.78 11.21 0.66
C GLU A 293 24.28 11.25 0.99
N ILE A 294 23.68 10.07 1.27
CA ILE A 294 22.29 9.98 1.72
C ILE A 294 22.22 10.34 3.20
N PHE A 295 23.15 9.83 3.99
CA PHE A 295 23.21 10.07 5.43
C PHE A 295 23.40 11.56 5.76
N GLU A 296 24.23 12.28 5.03
CA GLU A 296 24.47 13.70 5.26
C GLU A 296 23.28 14.60 4.90
N ASN A 297 22.44 14.18 3.96
CA ASN A 297 21.28 14.94 3.52
C ASN A 297 20.03 14.63 4.36
N ASN A 298 19.58 15.60 5.15
CA ASN A 298 18.45 15.45 6.04
C ASN A 298 17.14 15.10 5.32
N VAL A 299 16.88 15.66 4.13
CA VAL A 299 15.68 15.39 3.34
C VAL A 299 15.63 13.92 2.92
N LYS A 300 16.77 13.39 2.45
CA LYS A 300 16.86 11.98 2.04
C LYS A 300 16.64 11.02 3.22
N VAL A 301 17.23 11.33 4.39
CA VAL A 301 17.00 10.53 5.60
C VAL A 301 15.54 10.60 6.04
N THR A 302 14.94 11.79 6.03
CA THR A 302 13.51 11.97 6.36
C THR A 302 12.61 11.16 5.43
N PHE A 303 12.90 11.17 4.14
CA PHE A 303 12.16 10.38 3.16
C PHE A 303 12.18 8.88 3.46
N ILE A 304 13.33 8.32 3.82
CA ILE A 304 13.47 6.91 4.18
C ILE A 304 12.65 6.57 5.43
N PHE A 305 12.79 7.37 6.49
CA PHE A 305 12.05 7.18 7.74
C PHE A 305 10.54 7.37 7.57
N PHE A 306 10.13 8.35 6.77
CA PHE A 306 8.73 8.56 6.40
C PHE A 306 8.12 7.32 5.74
N ASN A 307 8.81 6.72 4.77
CA ASN A 307 8.34 5.50 4.10
C ASN A 307 8.20 4.32 5.07
N ILE A 308 9.12 4.15 6.02
CA ILE A 308 9.03 3.10 7.05
C ILE A 308 7.78 3.33 7.92
N ILE A 309 7.61 4.56 8.46
CA ILE A 309 6.44 4.91 9.29
C ILE A 309 5.15 4.70 8.49
N PHE A 310 5.11 5.15 7.24
CA PHE A 310 3.94 5.02 6.38
C PHE A 310 3.53 3.55 6.19
N MET A 311 4.49 2.65 5.90
CA MET A 311 4.21 1.23 5.73
C MET A 311 3.81 0.56 7.05
N VAL A 312 4.46 0.89 8.17
CA VAL A 312 4.08 0.37 9.49
C VAL A 312 2.67 0.83 9.86
N MET A 313 2.35 2.10 9.67
CA MET A 313 1.02 2.66 9.95
C MET A 313 -0.06 1.99 9.08
N LEU A 314 0.18 1.88 7.77
CA LEU A 314 -0.76 1.25 6.83
C LEU A 314 -1.03 -0.21 7.21
N THR A 315 0.02 -0.97 7.51
CA THR A 315 -0.13 -2.37 7.93
C THR A 315 -0.89 -2.48 9.25
N THR A 316 -0.58 -1.63 10.24
CA THR A 316 -1.29 -1.61 11.52
C THR A 316 -2.78 -1.30 11.35
N LEU A 317 -3.12 -0.33 10.49
CA LEU A 317 -4.52 0.01 10.21
C LEU A 317 -5.27 -1.17 9.58
N VAL A 318 -4.66 -1.86 8.61
CA VAL A 318 -5.27 -3.02 7.96
C VAL A 318 -5.43 -4.18 8.95
N VAL A 319 -4.41 -4.49 9.74
CA VAL A 319 -4.46 -5.57 10.75
C VAL A 319 -5.54 -5.29 11.81
N ASN A 320 -5.69 -4.03 12.26
CA ASN A 320 -6.72 -3.64 13.22
C ASN A 320 -8.14 -3.70 12.61
N PHE A 321 -8.28 -3.51 11.30
CA PHE A 321 -9.56 -3.62 10.61
C PHE A 321 -9.95 -5.09 10.39
N ASN A 322 -9.12 -5.85 9.72
CA ASN A 322 -9.23 -7.30 9.56
C ASN A 322 -7.86 -7.88 9.14
N ILE A 323 -7.42 -8.87 9.89
CA ILE A 323 -6.12 -9.50 9.73
C ILE A 323 -5.95 -10.25 8.40
N ASP A 324 -7.04 -10.81 7.87
CA ASP A 324 -7.05 -11.57 6.62
C ASP A 324 -6.66 -10.69 5.41
N TYR A 325 -6.78 -9.36 5.56
CA TYR A 325 -6.44 -8.40 4.51
C TYR A 325 -4.99 -7.89 4.57
N VAL A 326 -4.16 -8.41 5.48
CA VAL A 326 -2.78 -7.93 5.66
C VAL A 326 -1.94 -8.00 4.39
N TYR A 327 -2.20 -8.97 3.52
CA TYR A 327 -1.50 -9.14 2.25
C TYR A 327 -1.95 -8.18 1.13
N ILE A 328 -3.03 -7.42 1.34
CA ILE A 328 -3.43 -6.33 0.42
C ILE A 328 -2.46 -5.14 0.54
N VAL A 329 -1.78 -5.00 1.68
CA VAL A 329 -0.79 -3.94 1.87
C VAL A 329 0.38 -4.13 0.89
N PRO A 330 0.58 -3.18 -0.06
CA PRO A 330 1.59 -3.34 -1.12
C PRO A 330 3.00 -3.00 -0.61
N LEU A 331 3.54 -3.83 0.27
CA LEU A 331 4.82 -3.55 0.93
C LEU A 331 6.00 -3.44 -0.07
N CYS A 332 5.87 -4.06 -1.25
CA CYS A 332 6.84 -3.95 -2.35
C CYS A 332 6.97 -2.52 -2.93
N ILE A 333 6.02 -1.61 -2.63
CA ILE A 333 6.17 -0.18 -2.96
C ILE A 333 7.41 0.42 -2.27
N LEU A 334 7.70 0.00 -1.04
CA LEU A 334 8.83 0.54 -0.27
C LEU A 334 10.19 0.36 -0.98
N PRO A 335 10.62 -0.86 -1.33
CA PRO A 335 11.90 -1.04 -2.02
C PRO A 335 11.92 -0.40 -3.42
N LEU A 336 10.78 -0.35 -4.13
CA LEU A 336 10.69 0.30 -5.43
C LEU A 336 10.83 1.82 -5.33
N SER A 337 10.13 2.45 -4.37
CA SER A 337 10.25 3.90 -4.15
C SER A 337 11.67 4.29 -3.78
N LEU A 338 12.31 3.54 -2.88
CA LEU A 338 13.70 3.82 -2.51
C LEU A 338 14.68 3.59 -3.65
N LYS A 339 14.41 2.58 -4.52
CA LYS A 339 15.21 2.35 -5.71
C LYS A 339 15.08 3.48 -6.72
N ALA A 340 13.88 4.09 -6.87
CA ALA A 340 13.65 5.18 -7.81
C ALA A 340 14.47 6.45 -7.50
N PHE A 341 14.78 6.68 -6.21
CA PHE A 341 15.50 7.87 -5.77
C PHE A 341 16.95 7.60 -5.37
N PHE A 342 17.30 6.35 -5.08
CA PHE A 342 18.62 5.96 -4.58
C PHE A 342 19.17 4.74 -5.34
N ASP A 343 19.11 3.57 -4.70
CA ASP A 343 19.60 2.32 -5.28
C ASP A 343 18.87 1.09 -4.71
N ALA A 344 19.01 -0.03 -5.44
CA ALA A 344 18.40 -1.30 -5.08
C ALA A 344 18.86 -1.86 -3.73
N ARG A 345 20.13 -1.61 -3.32
CA ARG A 345 20.71 -2.15 -2.08
C ARG A 345 20.08 -1.48 -0.86
N LEU A 346 19.96 -0.15 -0.90
CA LEU A 346 19.29 0.60 0.18
C LEU A 346 17.80 0.25 0.24
N GLY A 347 17.14 0.15 -0.93
CA GLY A 347 15.74 -0.25 -1.02
C GLY A 347 15.48 -1.60 -0.36
N LEU A 348 16.27 -2.62 -0.71
CA LEU A 348 16.13 -3.95 -0.14
C LEU A 348 16.47 -3.98 1.36
N PHE A 349 17.56 -3.33 1.78
CA PHE A 349 17.95 -3.28 3.19
C PHE A 349 16.87 -2.65 4.06
N THR A 350 16.30 -1.51 3.62
CA THR A 350 15.21 -0.82 4.32
C THR A 350 13.94 -1.68 4.34
N HIS A 351 13.63 -2.37 3.24
CA HIS A 351 12.50 -3.29 3.17
C HIS A 351 12.63 -4.42 4.21
N VAL A 352 13.78 -5.07 4.29
CA VAL A 352 14.02 -6.14 5.29
C VAL A 352 13.87 -5.62 6.72
N ILE A 353 14.44 -4.45 7.03
CA ILE A 353 14.27 -3.81 8.35
C ILE A 353 12.79 -3.54 8.65
N THR A 354 12.05 -3.02 7.68
CA THR A 354 10.61 -2.75 7.85
C THR A 354 9.81 -4.03 8.06
N VAL A 355 10.10 -5.09 7.29
CA VAL A 355 9.44 -6.40 7.45
C VAL A 355 9.72 -6.99 8.84
N LEU A 356 10.96 -6.87 9.36
CA LEU A 356 11.28 -7.29 10.73
C LEU A 356 10.46 -6.53 11.79
N LEU A 357 10.24 -5.23 11.60
CA LEU A 357 9.39 -4.42 12.49
C LEU A 357 7.92 -4.84 12.40
N LEU A 358 7.42 -5.12 11.20
CA LEU A 358 6.05 -5.60 10.96
C LEU A 358 5.81 -6.99 11.54
N GLY A 359 6.83 -7.81 11.69
CA GLY A 359 6.77 -9.12 12.36
C GLY A 359 6.30 -9.04 13.83
N PHE A 360 6.34 -7.87 14.46
CA PHE A 360 5.74 -7.67 15.79
C PHE A 360 4.23 -7.43 15.73
N ILE A 361 3.71 -6.95 14.59
CA ILE A 361 2.31 -6.55 14.40
C ILE A 361 1.48 -7.71 13.87
N VAL A 362 2.05 -8.47 12.93
CA VAL A 362 1.31 -9.51 12.21
C VAL A 362 1.39 -10.85 12.95
N PRO A 363 0.25 -11.54 13.21
CA PRO A 363 0.26 -12.95 13.59
C PRO A 363 0.91 -13.79 12.49
N ASN A 364 1.33 -15.01 12.82
CA ASN A 364 2.10 -15.86 11.90
C ASN A 364 3.30 -15.13 11.29
N SER A 365 3.98 -14.35 12.15
CA SER A 365 5.03 -13.41 11.75
C SER A 365 6.13 -14.06 10.91
N TYR A 366 6.48 -15.34 11.14
CA TYR A 366 7.51 -16.02 10.37
C TYR A 366 7.09 -16.21 8.90
N GLU A 367 5.85 -16.72 8.67
CA GLU A 367 5.27 -16.86 7.34
C GLU A 367 5.21 -15.50 6.64
N TYR A 368 4.61 -14.50 7.29
CA TYR A 368 4.50 -13.15 6.76
C TYR A 368 5.86 -12.56 6.38
N MET A 369 6.86 -12.63 7.27
CA MET A 369 8.19 -12.12 7.01
C MET A 369 8.85 -12.83 5.83
N PHE A 370 8.72 -14.15 5.74
CA PHE A 370 9.26 -14.93 4.63
C PHE A 370 8.67 -14.48 3.29
N LEU A 371 7.32 -14.43 3.21
CA LEU A 371 6.61 -14.01 2.00
C LEU A 371 7.03 -12.61 1.56
N GLN A 372 7.06 -11.65 2.49
CA GLN A 372 7.39 -10.26 2.19
C GLN A 372 8.85 -10.07 1.78
N ILE A 373 9.80 -10.76 2.43
CA ILE A 373 11.23 -10.67 2.07
C ILE A 373 11.46 -11.22 0.67
N ILE A 374 10.92 -12.41 0.37
CA ILE A 374 11.10 -13.03 -0.96
C ILE A 374 10.41 -12.17 -2.05
N ALA A 375 9.20 -11.66 -1.79
CA ALA A 375 8.53 -10.77 -2.72
C ALA A 375 9.33 -9.48 -2.97
N GLY A 376 9.92 -8.89 -1.94
CA GLY A 376 10.80 -7.72 -2.07
C GLY A 376 12.06 -8.01 -2.88
N ILE A 377 12.70 -9.16 -2.69
CA ILE A 377 13.85 -9.60 -3.48
C ILE A 377 13.47 -9.77 -4.95
N VAL A 378 12.38 -10.50 -5.23
CA VAL A 378 11.89 -10.72 -6.60
C VAL A 378 11.55 -9.39 -7.28
N THR A 379 10.89 -8.49 -6.56
CA THR A 379 10.55 -7.15 -7.06
C THR A 379 11.81 -6.38 -7.48
N ILE A 380 12.84 -6.35 -6.66
CA ILE A 380 14.09 -5.64 -6.97
C ILE A 380 14.85 -6.26 -8.14
N LEU A 381 14.82 -7.58 -8.26
CA LEU A 381 15.48 -8.31 -9.35
C LEU A 381 14.75 -8.13 -10.69
N THR A 382 13.41 -8.13 -10.68
CA THR A 382 12.59 -8.02 -11.89
C THR A 382 12.57 -6.60 -12.43
N VAL A 383 12.35 -5.62 -11.54
CA VAL A 383 12.27 -4.22 -11.93
C VAL A 383 13.66 -3.64 -12.02
N SER A 384 14.43 -4.00 -13.06
CA SER A 384 15.73 -3.37 -13.33
C SER A 384 15.57 -1.88 -13.63
N GLU A 385 14.55 -1.51 -14.40
CA GLU A 385 14.25 -0.16 -14.86
C GLU A 385 12.78 0.18 -14.60
N LEU A 386 12.54 1.13 -13.67
CA LEU A 386 11.19 1.53 -13.24
C LEU A 386 10.39 2.25 -14.33
N TYR A 387 11.06 2.88 -15.29
CA TYR A 387 10.41 3.59 -16.40
C TYR A 387 9.78 2.64 -17.43
N LYS A 388 10.20 1.38 -17.51
CA LYS A 388 9.57 0.38 -18.37
C LYS A 388 8.31 -0.18 -17.71
N ARG A 389 7.15 0.34 -18.11
CA ARG A 389 5.83 -0.07 -17.54
C ARG A 389 5.63 -1.58 -17.56
N ALA A 390 6.09 -2.26 -18.62
CA ALA A 390 6.01 -3.72 -18.72
C ALA A 390 6.68 -4.44 -17.55
N ASN A 391 7.81 -3.96 -17.05
CA ASN A 391 8.52 -4.56 -15.93
C ASN A 391 7.70 -4.53 -14.64
N LEU A 392 6.90 -3.49 -14.42
CA LEU A 392 6.01 -3.41 -13.27
C LEU A 392 4.87 -4.43 -13.34
N PHE A 393 4.22 -4.60 -14.52
CA PHE A 393 3.20 -5.61 -14.70
C PHE A 393 3.74 -7.03 -14.53
N ILE A 394 4.93 -7.30 -15.09
CA ILE A 394 5.62 -8.58 -14.90
C ILE A 394 5.91 -8.81 -13.40
N SER A 395 6.37 -7.77 -12.69
CA SER A 395 6.63 -7.84 -11.25
C SER A 395 5.37 -8.16 -10.45
N VAL A 396 4.21 -7.58 -10.77
CA VAL A 396 2.93 -7.91 -10.15
C VAL A 396 2.62 -9.39 -10.27
N GLY A 397 2.73 -9.96 -11.48
CA GLY A 397 2.52 -11.39 -11.69
C GLY A 397 3.49 -12.25 -10.88
N GLN A 398 4.76 -11.88 -10.82
CA GLN A 398 5.78 -12.62 -10.06
C GLN A 398 5.58 -12.51 -8.54
N ILE A 399 5.24 -11.32 -8.02
CA ILE A 399 4.92 -11.13 -6.60
C ILE A 399 3.74 -12.02 -6.21
N THR A 400 2.65 -11.97 -6.99
CA THR A 400 1.45 -12.79 -6.75
C THR A 400 1.79 -14.29 -6.78
N LEU A 401 2.57 -14.73 -7.76
CA LEU A 401 2.99 -16.13 -7.88
C LEU A 401 3.85 -16.58 -6.68
N VAL A 402 4.79 -15.75 -6.25
CA VAL A 402 5.65 -16.03 -5.09
C VAL A 402 4.82 -16.13 -3.82
N TYR A 403 3.85 -15.25 -3.61
CA TYR A 403 2.95 -15.33 -2.47
C TYR A 403 2.14 -16.62 -2.49
N ILE A 404 1.53 -17.00 -3.62
CA ILE A 404 0.75 -18.23 -3.76
C ILE A 404 1.61 -19.46 -3.46
N ILE A 405 2.78 -19.59 -4.11
CA ILE A 405 3.67 -20.75 -3.91
C ILE A 405 4.13 -20.83 -2.45
N SER A 406 4.55 -19.72 -1.86
CA SER A 406 5.05 -19.70 -0.48
C SER A 406 3.94 -20.00 0.51
N TYR A 407 2.74 -19.42 0.35
CA TYR A 407 1.58 -19.68 1.20
C TYR A 407 1.15 -21.14 1.16
N VAL A 408 1.01 -21.73 -0.04
CA VAL A 408 0.66 -23.15 -0.20
C VAL A 408 1.72 -24.03 0.49
N ALA A 409 3.01 -23.71 0.32
CA ALA A 409 4.08 -24.47 0.98
C ALA A 409 3.99 -24.36 2.52
N PHE A 410 3.70 -23.18 3.06
CA PHE A 410 3.51 -22.98 4.50
C PHE A 410 2.29 -23.74 5.02
N THR A 411 1.15 -23.67 4.31
CA THR A 411 -0.07 -24.43 4.68
C THR A 411 0.21 -25.92 4.73
N ILE A 412 0.88 -26.49 3.72
CA ILE A 412 1.26 -27.90 3.71
C ILE A 412 2.18 -28.26 4.89
N ILE A 413 3.14 -27.38 5.23
CA ILE A 413 4.06 -27.61 6.36
C ILE A 413 3.32 -27.53 7.71
N GLN A 414 2.36 -26.62 7.84
CA GLN A 414 1.64 -26.37 9.10
C GLN A 414 0.51 -27.36 9.34
N GLU A 415 -0.31 -27.61 8.33
CA GLU A 415 -1.52 -28.42 8.43
C GLU A 415 -1.34 -29.88 7.95
N GLY A 416 -0.28 -30.14 7.17
CA GLY A 416 0.01 -31.49 6.63
C GLY A 416 -0.91 -31.91 5.48
N ASN A 417 -1.79 -31.02 5.02
CA ASN A 417 -2.77 -31.27 3.96
C ASN A 417 -2.87 -30.06 3.03
N ILE A 418 -3.22 -30.29 1.77
CA ILE A 418 -3.48 -29.25 0.77
C ILE A 418 -4.93 -28.73 0.82
N ASP A 419 -5.84 -29.52 1.38
CA ASP A 419 -7.27 -29.19 1.41
C ASP A 419 -7.58 -27.98 2.33
N ASP A 420 -6.67 -27.65 3.25
CA ASP A 420 -6.77 -26.50 4.16
C ASP A 420 -6.31 -25.16 3.52
N VAL A 421 -5.93 -25.16 2.24
CA VAL A 421 -5.55 -23.94 1.50
C VAL A 421 -6.78 -23.08 1.25
N LYS A 422 -6.80 -21.89 1.86
CA LYS A 422 -7.88 -20.89 1.66
C LYS A 422 -7.65 -20.11 0.37
N VAL A 423 -8.46 -20.42 -0.66
CA VAL A 423 -8.34 -19.81 -1.99
C VAL A 423 -8.66 -18.30 -1.96
N GLU A 424 -9.48 -17.84 -1.00
CA GLU A 424 -9.84 -16.44 -0.80
C GLU A 424 -8.59 -15.55 -0.55
N ILE A 425 -7.55 -16.10 0.09
CA ILE A 425 -6.29 -15.39 0.34
C ILE A 425 -5.56 -15.07 -0.98
N PHE A 426 -5.75 -15.85 -2.04
CA PHE A 426 -5.13 -15.58 -3.34
C PHE A 426 -5.62 -14.26 -3.95
N ILE A 427 -6.86 -13.88 -3.66
CA ILE A 427 -7.42 -12.58 -4.07
C ILE A 427 -6.67 -11.46 -3.37
N THR A 428 -6.36 -11.59 -2.08
CA THR A 428 -5.60 -10.59 -1.33
C THR A 428 -4.17 -10.45 -1.86
N PHE A 429 -3.53 -11.54 -2.27
CA PHE A 429 -2.22 -11.52 -2.93
C PHE A 429 -2.26 -10.79 -4.27
N LEU A 430 -3.28 -11.06 -5.09
CA LEU A 430 -3.46 -10.37 -6.38
C LEU A 430 -3.71 -8.88 -6.17
N LEU A 431 -4.57 -8.50 -5.23
CA LEU A 431 -4.87 -7.11 -4.91
C LEU A 431 -3.63 -6.38 -4.38
N GLY A 432 -2.84 -7.00 -3.50
CA GLY A 432 -1.57 -6.46 -3.01
C GLY A 432 -0.52 -6.29 -4.12
N GLY A 433 -0.44 -7.27 -5.02
CA GLY A 433 0.39 -7.18 -6.22
C GLY A 433 -0.03 -6.02 -7.13
N LEU A 434 -1.32 -5.90 -7.45
CA LEU A 434 -1.87 -4.80 -8.26
C LEU A 434 -1.68 -3.44 -7.58
N ALA A 435 -1.88 -3.36 -6.26
CA ALA A 435 -1.66 -2.14 -5.51
C ALA A 435 -0.20 -1.64 -5.59
N THR A 436 0.78 -2.53 -5.89
CA THR A 436 2.17 -2.12 -6.13
C THR A 436 2.33 -1.20 -7.34
N LEU A 437 1.40 -1.22 -8.30
CA LEU A 437 1.39 -0.29 -9.45
C LEU A 437 1.24 1.17 -9.04
N PHE A 438 0.67 1.43 -7.85
CA PHE A 438 0.59 2.80 -7.30
C PHE A 438 1.95 3.42 -7.00
N VAL A 439 3.05 2.67 -7.11
CA VAL A 439 4.40 3.21 -6.97
C VAL A 439 4.68 4.35 -7.97
N GLN A 440 4.17 4.28 -9.20
CA GLN A 440 4.41 5.32 -10.22
C GLN A 440 3.82 6.70 -9.83
N PRO A 441 2.50 6.84 -9.57
CA PRO A 441 1.96 8.11 -9.11
C PRO A 441 2.55 8.55 -7.76
N LEU A 442 2.93 7.60 -6.89
CA LEU A 442 3.54 7.90 -5.60
C LEU A 442 4.94 8.51 -5.75
N ILE A 443 5.76 8.03 -6.71
CA ILE A 443 7.06 8.64 -7.03
C ILE A 443 6.88 10.12 -7.39
N TYR A 444 5.92 10.45 -8.26
CA TYR A 444 5.63 11.84 -8.61
C TYR A 444 5.24 12.70 -7.38
N VAL A 445 4.40 12.17 -6.49
CA VAL A 445 4.04 12.84 -5.24
C VAL A 445 5.28 13.07 -4.36
N TYR A 446 6.12 12.06 -4.24
CA TYR A 446 7.37 12.15 -3.45
C TYR A 446 8.35 13.18 -4.02
N GLU A 447 8.49 13.28 -5.33
CA GLU A 447 9.30 14.32 -5.97
C GLU A 447 8.83 15.72 -5.56
N LYS A 448 7.52 15.95 -5.57
CA LYS A 448 6.94 17.26 -5.19
C LYS A 448 7.06 17.57 -3.72
N ILE A 449 6.87 16.59 -2.83
CA ILE A 449 6.93 16.79 -1.38
C ILE A 449 8.37 16.99 -0.90
N PHE A 450 9.30 16.14 -1.39
CA PHE A 450 10.67 16.10 -0.89
C PHE A 450 11.66 16.88 -1.76
N GLY A 451 11.24 17.45 -2.89
CA GLY A 451 12.13 18.16 -3.81
C GLY A 451 13.25 17.28 -4.39
N MET A 452 13.02 15.97 -4.48
CA MET A 452 13.96 15.02 -5.04
C MET A 452 13.64 14.74 -6.50
N VAL A 453 14.60 14.17 -7.22
CA VAL A 453 14.45 13.79 -8.62
C VAL A 453 14.61 12.29 -8.75
N SER A 454 13.64 11.63 -9.37
CA SER A 454 13.71 10.21 -9.68
C SER A 454 14.38 9.94 -11.03
N ASP A 455 14.82 8.70 -11.23
CA ASP A 455 15.32 8.26 -12.53
C ASP A 455 14.27 8.38 -13.63
N MET A 456 12.97 8.32 -13.31
CA MET A 456 11.88 8.53 -14.26
C MET A 456 11.83 9.97 -14.77
N SER A 457 11.85 10.94 -13.87
CA SER A 457 11.87 12.36 -14.24
C SER A 457 13.14 12.74 -15.00
N LEU A 458 14.29 12.16 -14.63
CA LEU A 458 15.52 12.35 -15.41
C LEU A 458 15.39 11.80 -16.83
N LEU A 459 14.75 10.66 -17.02
CA LEU A 459 14.52 10.12 -18.35
C LEU A 459 13.60 11.01 -19.20
N GLU A 460 12.51 11.50 -18.62
CA GLU A 460 11.60 12.45 -19.28
C GLU A 460 12.33 13.73 -19.68
N LEU A 461 13.17 14.27 -18.81
CA LEU A 461 13.99 15.45 -19.09
C LEU A 461 15.10 15.18 -20.12
N SER A 462 15.53 13.94 -20.32
CA SER A 462 16.52 13.58 -21.33
C SER A 462 15.95 13.51 -22.76
N ASP A 463 14.62 13.60 -22.91
CA ASP A 463 13.97 13.64 -24.22
C ASP A 463 14.23 14.98 -24.89
N THR A 464 15.02 14.94 -25.98
CA THR A 464 15.35 16.12 -26.80
C THR A 464 14.12 16.73 -27.50
N ASN A 465 12.99 16.02 -27.53
CA ASN A 465 11.71 16.54 -28.02
C ASN A 465 10.94 17.34 -26.95
N SER A 466 11.46 17.47 -25.72
CA SER A 466 10.85 18.29 -24.68
C SER A 466 10.71 19.75 -25.15
N LYS A 467 9.67 20.45 -24.64
CA LYS A 467 9.34 21.81 -25.07
C LYS A 467 10.54 22.77 -24.96
N LEU A 468 11.28 22.71 -23.86
CA LEU A 468 12.38 23.62 -23.57
C LEU A 468 13.61 23.32 -24.45
N LEU A 469 13.92 22.04 -24.71
CA LEU A 469 15.03 21.65 -25.58
C LEU A 469 14.72 21.93 -27.06
N LYS A 470 13.46 21.84 -27.50
CA LYS A 470 13.04 22.33 -28.82
C LYS A 470 13.20 23.84 -28.96
N GLU A 471 12.78 24.58 -27.94
CA GLU A 471 12.98 26.04 -27.92
C GLU A 471 14.48 26.40 -27.98
N LEU A 472 15.35 25.66 -27.26
CA LEU A 472 16.80 25.80 -27.35
C LEU A 472 17.31 25.50 -28.77
N ALA A 473 16.84 24.41 -29.40
CA ALA A 473 17.24 24.05 -30.75
C ALA A 473 16.81 25.07 -31.81
N GLU A 474 15.66 25.74 -31.61
CA GLU A 474 15.15 26.76 -32.52
C GLU A 474 15.87 28.11 -32.35
N LYS A 475 16.08 28.57 -31.09
CA LYS A 475 16.65 29.88 -30.78
C LYS A 475 18.18 29.91 -30.82
N ALA A 476 18.82 28.83 -30.38
CA ALA A 476 20.26 28.69 -30.26
C ALA A 476 20.75 27.30 -30.73
N PRO A 477 20.64 26.98 -32.05
CA PRO A 477 20.92 25.65 -32.55
C PRO A 477 22.36 25.19 -32.28
N GLY A 478 23.35 26.10 -32.37
CA GLY A 478 24.74 25.78 -32.03
C GLY A 478 24.92 25.36 -30.56
N THR A 479 24.26 26.06 -29.65
CA THR A 479 24.25 25.70 -28.21
C THR A 479 23.55 24.35 -27.98
N PHE A 480 22.44 24.07 -28.68
CA PHE A 480 21.77 22.77 -28.57
C PHE A 480 22.69 21.61 -28.98
N HIS A 481 23.39 21.73 -30.12
CA HIS A 481 24.34 20.73 -30.58
C HIS A 481 25.54 20.58 -29.63
N HIS A 482 26.06 21.69 -29.12
CA HIS A 482 27.08 21.68 -28.07
C HIS A 482 26.62 20.90 -26.84
N SER A 483 25.46 21.27 -26.28
CA SER A 483 24.88 20.62 -25.11
C SER A 483 24.66 19.11 -25.30
N LEU A 484 24.27 18.68 -26.52
CA LEU A 484 24.11 17.27 -26.84
C LEU A 484 25.46 16.53 -26.87
N ASN A 485 26.50 17.14 -27.41
CA ASN A 485 27.85 16.56 -27.39
C ASN A 485 28.40 16.46 -25.97
N VAL A 486 28.27 17.52 -25.19
CA VAL A 486 28.67 17.54 -23.78
C VAL A 486 27.90 16.47 -22.98
N ALA A 487 26.60 16.28 -23.25
CA ALA A 487 25.77 15.27 -22.60
C ALA A 487 26.29 13.85 -22.89
N ASN A 488 26.68 13.56 -24.12
CA ASN A 488 27.24 12.26 -24.50
C ASN A 488 28.61 12.01 -23.83
N LEU A 489 29.42 13.05 -23.65
CA LEU A 489 30.70 12.96 -22.94
C LEU A 489 30.49 12.77 -21.43
N ALA A 490 29.61 13.56 -20.83
CA ALA A 490 29.32 13.54 -19.40
C ALA A 490 28.69 12.20 -18.97
N GLU A 491 27.75 11.66 -19.74
CA GLU A 491 27.16 10.36 -19.51
C GLU A 491 28.20 9.23 -19.53
N ALA A 492 29.08 9.24 -20.55
CA ALA A 492 30.14 8.24 -20.67
C ALA A 492 31.15 8.33 -19.52
N ALA A 493 31.52 9.54 -19.10
CA ALA A 493 32.44 9.78 -18.00
C ALA A 493 31.81 9.35 -16.65
N ALA A 494 30.55 9.70 -16.41
CA ALA A 494 29.82 9.36 -15.20
C ALA A 494 29.65 7.84 -15.04
N ASN A 495 29.33 7.11 -16.11
CA ASN A 495 29.23 5.65 -16.11
C ASN A 495 30.53 4.96 -15.66
N GLU A 496 31.69 5.43 -16.12
CA GLU A 496 32.98 4.79 -15.81
C GLU A 496 33.43 4.97 -14.34
N ILE A 497 32.97 6.02 -13.68
CA ILE A 497 33.25 6.25 -12.26
C ILE A 497 32.09 5.90 -11.32
N ASN A 498 31.06 5.23 -11.84
CA ASN A 498 29.83 4.89 -11.12
C ASN A 498 29.12 6.11 -10.47
N ALA A 499 29.17 7.28 -11.13
CA ALA A 499 28.33 8.42 -10.84
C ALA A 499 26.97 8.30 -11.52
N ASN A 500 26.01 9.19 -11.21
CA ASN A 500 24.71 9.16 -11.86
C ASN A 500 24.79 9.68 -13.31
N ALA A 501 24.89 8.76 -14.26
CA ALA A 501 25.08 9.06 -15.69
C ALA A 501 23.87 9.78 -16.30
N MET A 502 22.63 9.41 -15.90
CA MET A 502 21.42 10.05 -16.40
C MET A 502 21.33 11.49 -15.88
N LEU A 503 21.67 11.74 -14.64
CA LEU A 503 21.71 13.08 -14.05
C LEU A 503 22.78 13.94 -14.76
N ALA A 504 23.97 13.39 -15.01
CA ALA A 504 25.04 14.09 -15.73
C ALA A 504 24.61 14.44 -17.17
N ARG A 505 23.95 13.50 -17.86
CA ARG A 505 23.38 13.72 -19.20
C ARG A 505 22.34 14.85 -19.20
N VAL A 506 21.35 14.75 -18.31
CA VAL A 506 20.28 15.76 -18.20
C VAL A 506 20.86 17.11 -17.82
N GLY A 507 21.74 17.17 -16.81
CA GLY A 507 22.42 18.40 -16.43
C GLY A 507 23.15 19.06 -17.61
N ALA A 508 23.83 18.26 -18.43
CA ALA A 508 24.52 18.73 -19.63
C ALA A 508 23.57 19.22 -20.74
N LEU A 509 22.40 18.60 -20.91
CA LEU A 509 21.42 19.07 -21.89
C LEU A 509 20.86 20.47 -21.59
N TYR A 510 20.77 20.82 -20.30
CA TYR A 510 20.15 22.07 -19.86
C TYR A 510 21.14 23.13 -19.35
N HIS A 511 22.45 22.84 -19.24
CA HIS A 511 23.40 23.74 -18.57
C HIS A 511 23.46 25.14 -19.20
N ASP A 512 23.29 25.21 -20.50
CA ASP A 512 23.47 26.40 -21.33
C ASP A 512 22.15 27.02 -21.87
N ILE A 513 21.00 26.66 -21.31
CA ILE A 513 19.70 27.18 -21.80
C ILE A 513 19.58 28.70 -21.70
N GLY A 514 20.38 29.37 -20.88
CA GLY A 514 20.39 30.80 -20.73
C GLY A 514 20.91 31.53 -21.96
N LYS A 515 21.71 30.89 -22.81
CA LYS A 515 22.20 31.44 -24.07
C LYS A 515 21.08 31.78 -25.07
N MET A 516 19.87 31.17 -24.88
CA MET A 516 18.69 31.53 -25.68
C MET A 516 18.28 33.00 -25.57
N ARG A 517 18.70 33.72 -24.51
CA ARG A 517 18.34 35.12 -24.32
C ARG A 517 19.09 36.03 -25.31
N ASN A 518 20.38 35.74 -25.55
CA ASN A 518 21.24 36.51 -26.44
C ASN A 518 22.10 35.57 -27.31
N PRO A 519 21.53 34.75 -28.20
CA PRO A 519 22.25 33.67 -28.84
C PRO A 519 23.42 34.13 -29.74
N THR A 520 23.31 35.29 -30.39
CA THR A 520 24.31 35.83 -31.32
C THR A 520 25.63 36.26 -30.66
N TYR A 521 25.62 36.41 -29.32
CA TYR A 521 26.84 36.70 -28.57
C TYR A 521 27.69 35.45 -28.26
N PHE A 522 27.20 34.27 -28.59
CA PHE A 522 27.93 33.01 -28.37
C PHE A 522 28.37 32.45 -29.72
N THR A 523 29.68 32.21 -29.86
CA THR A 523 30.34 31.87 -31.12
C THR A 523 29.74 30.69 -31.84
N GLU A 524 29.24 29.67 -31.12
CA GLU A 524 28.59 28.51 -31.69
C GLU A 524 27.27 28.80 -32.39
N ASN A 525 26.62 29.94 -32.12
CA ASN A 525 25.37 30.35 -32.77
C ASN A 525 25.57 31.46 -33.81
N GLN A 526 26.80 31.99 -34.00
CA GLN A 526 27.07 33.01 -34.99
C GLN A 526 27.05 32.40 -36.41
N THR A 527 26.16 32.88 -37.24
CA THR A 527 26.00 32.44 -38.67
C THR A 527 26.61 33.42 -39.67
N THR A 528 27.03 34.61 -39.20
CA THR A 528 27.61 35.68 -39.98
C THR A 528 29.05 35.95 -39.54
N SER A 529 29.85 36.60 -40.40
CA SER A 529 31.20 36.99 -40.06
C SER A 529 31.28 38.24 -39.11
N VAL A 530 30.13 38.79 -38.72
CA VAL A 530 30.04 39.92 -37.80
C VAL A 530 29.99 39.38 -36.38
N ASN A 531 30.96 39.77 -35.54
CA ASN A 531 30.98 39.41 -34.12
C ASN A 531 30.23 40.44 -33.31
N SER A 532 29.13 40.02 -32.64
CA SER A 532 28.32 40.92 -31.82
C SER A 532 29.07 41.61 -30.65
N HIS A 533 30.28 41.15 -30.32
CA HIS A 533 31.15 41.75 -29.30
C HIS A 533 32.07 42.86 -29.82
N ASP A 534 32.14 43.12 -31.13
CA ASP A 534 33.10 44.08 -31.68
C ASP A 534 32.77 45.54 -31.33
N GLU A 535 31.51 45.85 -31.07
CA GLU A 535 31.03 47.18 -30.70
C GLU A 535 30.99 47.39 -29.16
N LEU A 536 31.32 46.37 -28.37
CA LEU A 536 31.25 46.40 -26.91
C LEU A 536 32.64 46.48 -26.28
N SER A 537 32.70 47.08 -25.08
CA SER A 537 33.89 46.98 -24.22
C SER A 537 34.10 45.52 -23.74
N PRO A 538 35.34 45.12 -23.39
CA PRO A 538 35.60 43.80 -22.82
C PRO A 538 34.79 43.50 -21.56
N ILE A 539 34.53 44.52 -20.73
CA ILE A 539 33.71 44.37 -19.51
C ILE A 539 32.25 44.09 -19.84
N GLU A 540 31.64 44.87 -20.77
CA GLU A 540 30.26 44.65 -21.21
C GLU A 540 30.09 43.25 -21.86
N SER A 541 31.04 42.86 -22.68
CA SER A 541 31.09 41.54 -23.31
C SER A 541 31.16 40.44 -22.27
N THR A 542 31.96 40.60 -21.23
CA THR A 542 32.09 39.68 -20.10
C THR A 542 30.76 39.52 -19.34
N GLN A 543 30.10 40.66 -19.05
CA GLN A 543 28.83 40.67 -18.35
C GLN A 543 27.76 39.90 -19.11
N ILE A 544 27.64 40.09 -20.43
CA ILE A 544 26.68 39.34 -21.28
C ILE A 544 26.96 37.84 -21.21
N ILE A 545 28.26 37.47 -21.24
CA ILE A 545 28.63 36.06 -21.15
C ILE A 545 28.30 35.48 -19.78
N ILE A 546 28.61 36.19 -18.67
CA ILE A 546 28.30 35.71 -17.30
C ILE A 546 26.78 35.63 -17.08
N ASP A 547 26.02 36.56 -17.64
CA ASP A 547 24.56 36.63 -17.48
C ASP A 547 23.79 35.44 -18.03
N HIS A 548 24.41 34.61 -18.91
CA HIS A 548 23.69 33.38 -19.37
C HIS A 548 23.46 32.41 -18.23
N VAL A 549 24.31 32.35 -17.23
CA VAL A 549 24.11 31.50 -16.04
C VAL A 549 22.86 31.94 -15.28
N ILE A 550 22.73 33.25 -15.00
CA ILE A 550 21.60 33.85 -14.29
C ILE A 550 20.31 33.64 -15.10
N SER A 551 20.34 34.00 -16.38
CA SER A 551 19.22 33.79 -17.31
C SER A 551 18.81 32.32 -17.42
N GLY A 552 19.78 31.41 -17.42
CA GLY A 552 19.56 29.98 -17.43
C GLY A 552 18.82 29.50 -16.19
N ILE A 553 19.20 29.98 -15.01
CA ILE A 553 18.51 29.68 -13.74
C ILE A 553 17.06 30.21 -13.77
N GLU A 554 16.84 31.44 -14.27
CA GLU A 554 15.50 32.02 -14.40
C GLU A 554 14.61 31.19 -15.33
N ILE A 555 15.13 30.82 -16.52
CA ILE A 555 14.42 30.00 -17.48
C ILE A 555 14.10 28.61 -16.89
N ALA A 556 15.07 28.00 -16.21
CA ALA A 556 14.90 26.69 -15.59
C ALA A 556 13.80 26.71 -14.52
N LYS A 557 13.81 27.71 -13.63
CA LYS A 557 12.77 27.89 -12.59
C LYS A 557 11.39 28.15 -13.20
N LYS A 558 11.30 28.99 -14.23
CA LYS A 558 10.04 29.24 -14.96
C LYS A 558 9.44 27.97 -15.58
N ASN A 559 10.29 27.05 -16.02
CA ASN A 559 9.89 25.76 -16.59
C ASN A 559 9.84 24.64 -15.56
N ASN A 560 9.90 24.92 -14.27
CA ASN A 560 9.85 23.97 -13.16
C ASN A 560 10.88 22.85 -13.25
N LEU A 561 12.08 23.13 -13.78
CA LEU A 561 13.17 22.15 -13.75
C LEU A 561 13.57 21.89 -12.29
N PRO A 562 13.91 20.63 -11.95
CA PRO A 562 14.37 20.28 -10.61
C PRO A 562 15.64 21.04 -10.21
N ASP A 563 15.75 21.38 -8.91
CA ASP A 563 16.93 22.10 -8.38
C ASP A 563 18.25 21.37 -8.69
N ARG A 564 18.23 20.02 -8.70
CA ARG A 564 19.39 19.22 -9.08
C ARG A 564 19.86 19.46 -10.52
N VAL A 565 18.97 19.79 -11.45
CA VAL A 565 19.32 20.16 -12.81
C VAL A 565 19.78 21.62 -12.86
N ILE A 566 19.16 22.50 -12.06
CA ILE A 566 19.58 23.91 -11.93
C ILE A 566 21.00 24.00 -11.34
N ASP A 567 21.41 23.05 -10.52
CA ASP A 567 22.78 22.99 -9.98
C ASP A 567 23.85 22.93 -11.08
N PHE A 568 23.57 22.25 -12.20
CA PHE A 568 24.48 22.21 -13.34
C PHE A 568 24.58 23.56 -14.05
N ILE A 569 23.46 24.27 -14.19
CA ILE A 569 23.46 25.63 -14.80
C ILE A 569 24.29 26.58 -13.98
N ARG A 570 24.19 26.54 -12.64
CA ARG A 570 24.88 27.49 -11.76
C ARG A 570 26.36 27.18 -11.55
N THR A 571 26.80 25.92 -11.77
CA THR A 571 28.16 25.47 -11.38
C THR A 571 29.10 25.17 -12.55
N HIS A 572 28.60 25.07 -13.79
CA HIS A 572 29.42 24.57 -14.90
C HIS A 572 30.64 25.44 -15.24
N HIS A 573 30.60 26.73 -14.89
CA HIS A 573 31.75 27.60 -15.00
C HIS A 573 32.47 27.86 -13.66
N GLY A 574 31.86 27.45 -12.53
CA GLY A 574 32.43 27.68 -11.20
C GLY A 574 32.83 29.13 -10.97
N THR A 575 34.11 29.34 -10.63
CA THR A 575 34.74 30.70 -10.46
C THR A 575 35.79 30.95 -11.52
N SER A 576 35.71 30.32 -12.67
CA SER A 576 36.66 30.50 -13.77
C SER A 576 36.60 31.91 -14.34
N THR A 577 37.66 32.35 -15.05
CA THR A 577 37.76 33.65 -15.68
C THR A 577 37.32 33.58 -17.13
N VAL A 578 36.57 34.57 -17.63
CA VAL A 578 36.27 34.79 -19.03
C VAL A 578 37.57 35.30 -19.72
N TYR A 579 38.46 34.35 -19.96
CA TYR A 579 39.90 34.59 -20.24
C TYR A 579 40.14 35.46 -21.46
N TYR A 580 39.37 35.31 -22.53
CA TYR A 580 39.55 36.09 -23.78
C TYR A 580 39.37 37.59 -23.52
N PHE A 581 38.30 37.97 -22.89
CA PHE A 581 38.02 39.38 -22.63
C PHE A 581 38.91 39.95 -21.50
N TYR A 582 39.29 39.13 -20.52
CA TYR A 582 40.30 39.51 -19.54
C TYR A 582 41.63 39.85 -20.19
N MET A 583 42.13 39.07 -21.13
CA MET A 583 43.40 39.34 -21.84
C MET A 583 43.25 40.56 -22.75
N LYS A 584 42.12 40.72 -23.49
CA LYS A 584 41.85 41.87 -24.32
C LYS A 584 41.82 43.17 -23.55
N GLU A 585 41.28 43.21 -22.32
CA GLU A 585 41.31 44.35 -21.45
C GLU A 585 42.73 44.61 -20.92
N LYS A 586 43.48 43.55 -20.59
CA LYS A 586 44.85 43.63 -20.08
C LYS A 586 45.82 44.26 -21.07
N GLU A 587 45.60 44.06 -22.35
CA GLU A 587 46.38 44.72 -23.41
C GLU A 587 46.21 46.24 -23.43
N ASN A 588 45.05 46.76 -22.95
CA ASN A 588 44.68 48.15 -22.96
C ASN A 588 44.81 48.86 -21.62
N ASN A 589 44.89 48.14 -20.52
CA ASN A 589 44.83 48.69 -19.17
C ASN A 589 45.63 47.82 -18.17
N ASP A 590 46.70 48.37 -17.59
CA ASP A 590 47.56 47.65 -16.64
C ASP A 590 46.91 47.46 -15.24
N ASN A 591 45.89 48.28 -14.88
CA ASN A 591 45.22 48.26 -13.57
C ASN A 591 43.83 47.61 -13.65
N ILE A 592 43.77 46.35 -13.94
CA ILE A 592 42.50 45.61 -14.08
C ILE A 592 42.09 44.98 -12.76
N ASN A 593 40.82 45.13 -12.40
CA ASN A 593 40.22 44.27 -11.41
C ASN A 593 39.82 42.91 -12.06
N ALA A 594 40.60 41.87 -11.80
CA ALA A 594 40.36 40.50 -12.34
C ALA A 594 39.01 39.93 -11.94
N ASP A 595 38.42 40.39 -10.83
CA ASP A 595 37.12 39.88 -10.34
C ASP A 595 35.96 40.25 -11.27
N ASN A 596 36.09 41.36 -12.05
CA ASN A 596 35.06 41.74 -13.04
C ASN A 596 34.95 40.75 -14.20
N PHE A 597 35.94 39.89 -14.38
CA PHE A 597 36.01 38.91 -15.47
C PHE A 597 35.79 37.47 -14.98
N ARG A 598 35.42 37.28 -13.68
CA ARG A 598 35.19 35.98 -13.09
C ARG A 598 33.71 35.64 -12.97
N TYR A 599 33.39 34.40 -13.19
CA TYR A 599 32.06 33.86 -12.85
C TYR A 599 31.88 33.88 -11.32
N PRO A 600 30.66 34.22 -10.84
CA PRO A 600 30.41 34.36 -9.40
C PRO A 600 30.36 33.04 -8.62
N GLY A 601 30.40 31.91 -9.31
CA GLY A 601 30.25 30.60 -8.69
C GLY A 601 28.80 30.20 -8.47
N PRO A 602 28.55 29.19 -7.67
CA PRO A 602 29.52 28.37 -6.90
C PRO A 602 30.35 27.42 -7.75
N ILE A 603 31.46 26.91 -7.20
CA ILE A 603 32.21 25.81 -7.80
C ILE A 603 31.41 24.50 -7.73
N PRO A 604 31.69 23.51 -8.61
CA PRO A 604 31.06 22.19 -8.56
C PRO A 604 31.11 21.56 -7.18
N PHE A 605 29.98 20.98 -6.73
CA PHE A 605 29.84 20.36 -5.41
C PHE A 605 29.32 18.92 -5.43
N SER A 606 29.16 18.33 -6.61
CA SER A 606 28.93 16.89 -6.81
C SER A 606 29.86 16.33 -7.87
N LYS A 607 29.97 14.99 -7.95
CA LYS A 607 30.75 14.35 -9.01
C LYS A 607 30.22 14.71 -10.40
N GLU A 608 28.89 14.71 -10.54
CA GLU A 608 28.20 14.97 -11.80
C GLU A 608 28.42 16.40 -12.29
N THR A 609 28.36 17.38 -11.37
CA THR A 609 28.64 18.79 -11.74
C THR A 609 30.11 19.02 -12.08
N ALA A 610 31.05 18.32 -11.41
CA ALA A 610 32.47 18.36 -11.77
C ALA A 610 32.74 17.71 -13.12
N ILE A 611 32.06 16.57 -13.43
CA ILE A 611 32.13 15.92 -14.73
C ILE A 611 31.65 16.89 -15.83
N LEU A 612 30.51 17.56 -15.61
CA LEU A 612 30.01 18.53 -16.59
C LEU A 612 31.05 19.61 -16.87
N MET A 613 31.62 20.23 -15.85
CA MET A 613 32.61 21.29 -16.03
C MET A 613 33.82 20.83 -16.85
N MET A 614 34.32 19.62 -16.60
CA MET A 614 35.41 19.05 -17.41
C MET A 614 34.97 18.79 -18.86
N CYS A 615 33.80 18.19 -19.06
CA CYS A 615 33.30 17.84 -20.40
C CYS A 615 32.98 19.07 -21.22
N ASP A 616 32.34 20.08 -20.65
CA ASP A 616 31.98 21.34 -21.29
C ASP A 616 33.21 22.08 -21.76
N SER A 617 34.17 22.33 -20.88
CA SER A 617 35.42 23.03 -21.21
C SER A 617 36.23 22.30 -22.28
N VAL A 618 36.27 20.97 -22.22
CA VAL A 618 36.99 20.14 -23.21
C VAL A 618 36.27 20.13 -24.56
N GLU A 619 34.94 20.04 -24.61
CA GLU A 619 34.18 20.10 -25.87
C GLU A 619 34.30 21.47 -26.54
N ALA A 620 34.01 22.52 -25.75
CA ALA A 620 34.05 23.90 -26.26
C ALA A 620 35.43 24.27 -26.84
N ALA A 621 36.48 24.00 -26.09
CA ALA A 621 37.84 24.29 -26.53
C ALA A 621 38.31 23.37 -27.67
N SER A 622 37.80 22.15 -27.78
CA SER A 622 38.18 21.20 -28.85
C SER A 622 37.85 21.73 -30.29
N LYS A 623 36.80 22.61 -30.39
CA LYS A 623 36.41 23.24 -31.67
C LYS A 623 37.48 24.15 -32.24
N SER A 624 38.42 24.61 -31.42
CA SER A 624 39.56 25.44 -31.90
C SER A 624 40.72 24.63 -32.50
N LEU A 625 40.68 23.30 -32.37
CA LEU A 625 41.77 22.46 -32.89
C LEU A 625 41.69 22.33 -34.41
N LYS A 626 42.69 22.87 -35.12
CA LYS A 626 42.88 22.68 -36.52
C LYS A 626 43.72 21.41 -36.70
N GLU A 627 43.20 20.39 -37.40
CA GLU A 627 43.88 19.10 -37.68
C GLU A 627 44.33 18.38 -36.40
N PRO A 628 43.40 17.95 -35.55
CA PRO A 628 43.75 17.36 -34.25
C PRO A 628 44.44 15.98 -34.43
N THR A 629 45.70 15.86 -34.02
CA THR A 629 46.39 14.58 -33.91
C THR A 629 46.05 13.92 -32.55
N SER A 630 46.24 12.60 -32.46
CA SER A 630 46.02 11.86 -31.22
C SER A 630 46.83 12.45 -30.04
N GLN A 631 48.08 12.83 -30.27
CA GLN A 631 48.97 13.45 -29.27
C GLN A 631 48.47 14.85 -28.85
N LEU A 632 47.97 15.64 -29.79
CA LEU A 632 47.45 16.96 -29.52
C LEU A 632 46.20 16.89 -28.64
N ILE A 633 45.29 15.95 -28.89
CA ILE A 633 44.09 15.72 -28.08
C ILE A 633 44.49 15.28 -26.67
N ASP A 634 45.46 14.38 -26.55
CA ASP A 634 45.91 13.90 -25.22
C ASP A 634 46.45 15.03 -24.34
N ASN A 635 47.35 15.86 -24.89
CA ASN A 635 47.92 17.02 -24.20
C ASN A 635 46.91 18.10 -23.91
N PHE A 636 45.94 18.28 -24.77
CA PHE A 636 44.89 19.27 -24.68
C PHE A 636 43.92 18.96 -23.49
N VAL A 637 43.44 17.71 -23.41
CA VAL A 637 42.59 17.28 -22.31
C VAL A 637 43.31 17.41 -20.97
N GLU A 638 44.60 16.97 -20.91
CA GLU A 638 45.40 17.13 -19.68
C GLU A 638 45.46 18.59 -19.26
N LYS A 639 45.88 19.51 -20.17
CA LYS A 639 46.06 20.91 -19.88
C LYS A 639 44.80 21.60 -19.33
N ILE A 640 43.63 21.30 -19.91
CA ILE A 640 42.35 21.91 -19.48
C ILE A 640 41.97 21.42 -18.09
N VAL A 641 41.95 20.11 -17.88
CA VAL A 641 41.50 19.54 -16.62
C VAL A 641 42.50 19.84 -15.48
N ASP A 642 43.81 19.82 -15.75
CA ASP A 642 44.83 20.19 -14.75
C ASP A 642 44.70 21.66 -14.34
N LYS A 643 44.45 22.55 -15.29
CA LYS A 643 44.20 23.99 -14.99
C LYS A 643 42.98 24.15 -14.08
N GLN A 644 41.87 23.45 -14.33
CA GLN A 644 40.69 23.49 -13.46
C GLN A 644 41.00 22.96 -12.05
N MET A 645 41.84 21.92 -11.93
CA MET A 645 42.30 21.41 -10.64
C MET A 645 43.18 22.41 -9.90
N GLU A 646 44.15 23.04 -10.59
CA GLU A 646 45.02 24.07 -10.03
C GLU A 646 44.24 25.30 -9.55
N GLU A 647 43.20 25.70 -10.26
CA GLU A 647 42.26 26.78 -9.89
C GLU A 647 41.31 26.40 -8.75
N GLY A 648 41.39 25.14 -8.25
CA GLY A 648 40.58 24.65 -7.12
C GLY A 648 39.11 24.42 -7.43
N GLN A 649 38.73 24.30 -8.71
CA GLN A 649 37.30 24.19 -9.10
C GLN A 649 36.60 22.94 -8.54
N PHE A 650 37.32 21.88 -8.17
CA PHE A 650 36.76 20.63 -7.69
C PHE A 650 36.84 20.43 -6.17
N LEU A 651 37.22 21.44 -5.40
CA LEU A 651 37.45 21.33 -3.95
C LEU A 651 36.19 20.93 -3.16
N ASN A 652 35.00 21.35 -3.63
CA ASN A 652 33.73 21.03 -2.98
C ASN A 652 33.06 19.76 -3.53
N SER A 653 33.63 19.14 -4.55
CA SER A 653 33.09 17.93 -5.15
C SER A 653 33.75 16.67 -4.56
N ASN A 654 32.92 15.64 -4.25
CA ASN A 654 33.40 14.36 -3.72
C ASN A 654 34.08 13.50 -4.81
N ILE A 655 34.90 14.11 -5.67
CA ILE A 655 35.62 13.44 -6.75
C ILE A 655 37.06 13.19 -6.35
N THR A 656 37.54 11.98 -6.61
CA THR A 656 38.94 11.59 -6.28
C THR A 656 39.88 11.83 -7.47
N PHE A 657 41.15 12.01 -7.21
CA PHE A 657 42.19 12.09 -8.27
C PHE A 657 42.16 10.90 -9.23
N LYS A 658 41.91 9.68 -8.70
CA LYS A 658 41.76 8.48 -9.52
C LYS A 658 40.59 8.60 -10.50
N GLU A 659 39.44 9.09 -10.03
CA GLU A 659 38.26 9.29 -10.89
C GLU A 659 38.51 10.36 -11.95
N ILE A 660 39.20 11.45 -11.62
CA ILE A 660 39.59 12.50 -12.59
C ILE A 660 40.48 11.88 -13.70
N GLN A 661 41.45 11.03 -13.35
CA GLN A 661 42.28 10.33 -14.34
C GLN A 661 41.47 9.41 -15.26
N ILE A 662 40.45 8.73 -14.72
CA ILE A 662 39.54 7.92 -15.51
C ILE A 662 38.74 8.81 -16.48
N ILE A 663 38.20 9.95 -16.02
CA ILE A 663 37.45 10.90 -16.83
C ILE A 663 38.33 11.44 -17.97
N LYS A 664 39.56 11.88 -17.68
CA LYS A 664 40.52 12.31 -18.72
C LYS A 664 40.72 11.25 -19.78
N LYS A 665 40.91 9.99 -19.40
CA LYS A 665 41.06 8.86 -20.33
C LYS A 665 39.83 8.70 -21.24
N ILE A 666 38.61 8.83 -20.69
CA ILE A 666 37.39 8.74 -21.45
C ILE A 666 37.23 9.90 -22.43
N LEU A 667 37.49 11.13 -21.95
CA LEU A 667 37.43 12.33 -22.79
C LEU A 667 38.37 12.22 -24.00
N LYS A 668 39.64 11.80 -23.77
CA LYS A 668 40.59 11.55 -24.82
C LYS A 668 40.10 10.55 -25.86
N ARG A 669 39.60 9.40 -25.39
CA ARG A 669 39.06 8.35 -26.26
C ARG A 669 37.87 8.86 -27.08
N LYS A 670 36.92 9.56 -26.45
CA LYS A 670 35.69 10.05 -27.09
C LYS A 670 36.00 11.15 -28.11
N LEU A 671 36.88 12.08 -27.79
CA LEU A 671 37.30 13.13 -28.76
C LEU A 671 38.01 12.52 -29.98
N LYS A 672 38.93 11.56 -29.80
CA LYS A 672 39.55 10.86 -30.92
C LYS A 672 38.52 10.21 -31.85
N ASN A 673 37.45 9.67 -31.32
CA ASN A 673 36.36 9.10 -32.09
C ASN A 673 35.54 10.15 -32.81
N ILE A 674 35.25 11.31 -32.19
CA ILE A 674 34.51 12.43 -32.79
C ILE A 674 35.27 13.00 -34.02
N TYR A 675 36.57 13.14 -33.90
CA TYR A 675 37.41 13.67 -34.98
C TYR A 675 37.81 12.60 -36.03
N HIS A 676 37.28 11.35 -35.95
CA HIS A 676 37.54 10.26 -36.90
C HIS A 676 39.04 10.04 -37.17
N LEU A 677 39.88 10.12 -36.15
CA LEU A 677 41.31 9.84 -36.29
C LEU A 677 41.49 8.35 -36.64
N ARG A 678 41.44 8.07 -37.94
CA ARG A 678 41.79 6.74 -38.43
C ARG A 678 43.28 6.52 -38.23
N VAL A 679 43.64 5.29 -37.87
CA VAL A 679 45.02 4.83 -37.96
C VAL A 679 45.39 4.92 -39.45
N GLU A 680 46.38 5.74 -39.78
CA GLU A 680 46.95 5.70 -41.15
C GLU A 680 47.48 4.29 -41.33
N TYR A 681 46.87 3.56 -42.28
CA TYR A 681 47.50 2.33 -42.76
C TYR A 681 48.74 2.73 -43.52
N PRO A 682 49.93 2.18 -43.21
CA PRO A 682 51.07 2.40 -44.04
C PRO A 682 50.77 1.92 -45.46
N GLU A 683 51.06 2.77 -46.46
CA GLU A 683 50.98 2.43 -47.90
C GLU A 683 51.93 1.26 -48.24
#